data_4e30fe012421edbd1736a6c00affe43a
#
_entry.id   4e30fe012421edbd1736a6c00affe43a
#
_cell.length_a   1.000
_cell.length_b   1.000
_cell.length_c   1.000
_cell.angle_alpha   90.00
_cell.angle_beta   90.00
_cell.angle_gamma   90.00
#
_symmetry.space_group_name_H-M   'P 1'
#
loop_
_entity.id
_entity.type
_entity.pdbx_description
1 polymer ?
#
loop_
_entity_poly.entity_id
_entity_poly.type
_entity_poly.pdbx_seq_one_letter_code
_entity_poly.pdbx_strand_id
1 'polypeptide(L)'
;MPLSEQFPRDPYAILDPGLRWYPGDELLGNIGREKLIPPLVEKVRNGVKTWRDGGYKGASDTTRALLRWWFGEEHLAPQSDGAMAIFRWYFAQREAVESAIWLYEVERAREPYALMTRYDSSQALSRQMFPEDWARYLLKLATGAGKTKVMSLLMTWSYFHKLYEADSPLSTNFLLIAPNIIVLDRLRTDFDGARIFRDDPLLPPDGWEGQTWDSDFQLRVHIQDDIGLVAKQGNLFLTNIHRVYEGGEEPSFDDQDTTDYFLGKKPVTKTTDSSVDLGVIIRDVDDLVVLNDEAHHLHDRNSAWFRSIEDITMRLRQKGSDLSVQLDLTATPRHNDGSIFVQTVSDYPLVEAIRQDVVKTPVLPDEASRAKLHEHQSSKFTEKYADYLHLGFLEWKKSFDELSRLQKKAVLFVMTDDTRNCDEVAAHLEARYPELQGAVLVIHTKNNGEISESTSGKSEEELDFLREQSRQIDSWDNKHRAVVSVMVLREGWDVQNVTTIVGLRPYTSKAKILPEQTLGRGLRRMFRGESIEEKVSVVGTQAFIDFVEGIKSEGVDLEYRPMGDRTPPPGPMVIEVDRENKAKDLQALDIELPRLSARIERDYKNLNLLDPQSFTNKRLAVKVFSAQEQREIIFNDLDTGERSHITRMDTEFTPTYQNVVGFFARTLMRDLRLVGGQDIIFGKLKSFIQEGLFEQPVDLEDMNILRNLSEVSATRTIIETFKQAINALTIVDRGTTKVRDRIKISQARPYAVKRQAFIPAKKTIFNKVIGDSDLELEVAGFLDGCPDILAFAKNSRQMNPSLFIEYRNSDGSISNYFPDFLVKRSAKEIWVVETKGREDLDDPRKWERLKQWVADATAGSDGITYRAMFIREEEWRRRPLKSFAEAEAAFET
;
A
#
# COMPACT_ATOMS: atom_id res chain seq x y z
N MET A 1 -6.19 -14.64 7.42
CA MET A 1 -5.31 -13.60 7.93
C MET A 1 -6.15 -12.46 8.36
N PRO A 2 -5.93 -11.87 9.50
CA PRO A 2 -6.37 -10.51 9.63
C PRO A 2 -5.62 -9.74 8.53
N LEU A 3 -6.36 -9.04 7.68
CA LEU A 3 -5.83 -8.25 6.57
C LEU A 3 -4.83 -7.17 7.03
N SER A 4 -4.71 -6.95 8.34
CA SER A 4 -3.71 -6.11 9.00
C SER A 4 -2.25 -6.51 8.70
N GLU A 5 -1.98 -7.75 8.31
CA GLU A 5 -0.62 -8.18 7.93
C GLU A 5 -0.28 -7.89 6.45
N GLN A 6 -1.25 -7.46 5.66
CA GLN A 6 -1.06 -7.15 4.23
C GLN A 6 -0.71 -5.68 3.97
N PHE A 7 -0.82 -4.81 4.96
CA PHE A 7 -0.55 -3.39 4.83
C PHE A 7 0.69 -2.99 5.63
N PRO A 8 1.43 -1.99 5.14
CA PRO A 8 2.56 -1.44 5.89
C PRO A 8 2.11 -1.02 7.28
N ARG A 9 2.77 -1.56 8.31
CA ARG A 9 2.51 -1.20 9.71
C ARG A 9 3.01 0.21 10.00
N ASP A 10 2.50 0.80 11.07
CA ASP A 10 3.10 2.02 11.61
C ASP A 10 4.58 1.74 11.96
N PRO A 11 5.54 2.39 11.28
CA PRO A 11 6.95 2.15 11.54
C PRO A 11 7.37 2.50 12.96
N TYR A 12 6.64 3.37 13.65
CA TYR A 12 6.91 3.73 15.04
C TYR A 12 6.64 2.59 16.04
N ALA A 13 5.92 1.57 15.65
CA ALA A 13 5.78 0.35 16.45
C ALA A 13 7.10 -0.45 16.52
N ILE A 14 8.03 -0.23 15.59
CA ILE A 14 9.27 -0.99 15.44
C ILE A 14 10.51 -0.10 15.60
N LEU A 15 10.44 1.15 15.17
CA LEU A 15 11.56 2.07 15.12
C LEU A 15 11.28 3.34 15.93
N ASP A 16 12.28 3.80 16.66
CA ASP A 16 12.25 5.15 17.22
C ASP A 16 12.07 6.17 16.07
N PRO A 17 11.18 7.18 16.20
CA PRO A 17 11.00 8.22 15.19
C PRO A 17 12.30 8.88 14.73
N GLY A 18 13.29 9.01 15.63
CA GLY A 18 14.60 9.55 15.32
C GLY A 18 15.48 8.63 14.46
N LEU A 19 15.18 7.31 14.42
CA LEU A 19 15.94 6.32 13.65
C LEU A 19 15.25 5.90 12.34
N ARG A 20 14.06 6.39 12.11
CA ARG A 20 13.30 6.06 10.93
C ARG A 20 13.96 6.64 9.67
N TRP A 21 14.13 5.83 8.62
CA TRP A 21 14.69 6.14 7.29
C TRP A 21 16.09 6.68 7.21
N TYR A 22 16.85 6.73 8.25
CA TYR A 22 18.23 7.12 8.06
C TYR A 22 18.95 6.06 7.21
N PRO A 23 19.58 6.47 6.11
CA PRO A 23 20.61 5.63 5.52
C PRO A 23 21.58 5.26 6.63
N GLY A 24 22.18 4.07 6.57
CA GLY A 24 23.06 3.59 7.63
C GLY A 24 24.11 4.63 8.04
N ASP A 25 24.54 4.58 9.28
CA ASP A 25 25.47 5.53 9.89
C ASP A 25 26.72 5.82 9.04
N GLU A 26 27.20 4.80 8.30
CA GLU A 26 28.34 4.93 7.39
C GLU A 26 28.05 5.90 6.23
N LEU A 27 26.84 5.86 5.67
CA LEU A 27 26.45 6.76 4.59
C LEU A 27 26.21 8.18 5.10
N LEU A 28 25.62 8.32 6.29
CA LEU A 28 25.44 9.61 6.96
C LEU A 28 26.77 10.27 7.28
N GLY A 29 27.77 9.50 7.76
CA GLY A 29 29.10 9.99 8.03
C GLY A 29 29.84 10.50 6.80
N ASN A 30 29.62 9.88 5.64
CA ASN A 30 30.31 10.22 4.39
C ASN A 30 29.67 11.41 3.62
N ILE A 31 28.35 11.58 3.69
CA ILE A 31 27.60 12.58 2.89
C ILE A 31 27.21 13.79 3.72
N GLY A 32 27.02 13.63 5.01
CA GLY A 32 26.48 14.64 5.91
C GLY A 32 24.96 14.56 6.05
N ARG A 33 24.50 14.58 7.31
CA ARG A 33 23.09 14.44 7.66
C ARG A 33 22.19 15.49 7.01
N GLU A 34 22.68 16.74 6.94
CA GLU A 34 21.97 17.89 6.39
C GLU A 34 21.64 17.75 4.89
N LYS A 35 22.38 16.91 4.17
CA LYS A 35 22.13 16.63 2.74
C LYS A 35 21.13 15.52 2.49
N LEU A 36 20.82 14.72 3.50
CA LEU A 36 19.96 13.54 3.37
C LEU A 36 18.60 13.73 4.04
N ILE A 37 18.53 14.56 5.09
CA ILE A 37 17.33 14.73 5.90
C ILE A 37 16.80 16.14 5.76
N PRO A 38 15.53 16.32 5.38
CA PRO A 38 14.92 17.63 5.32
C PRO A 38 14.88 18.30 6.70
N PRO A 39 15.28 19.56 6.82
CA PRO A 39 15.48 20.23 8.12
C PRO A 39 14.25 20.29 9.02
N LEU A 40 13.04 20.37 8.45
CA LEU A 40 11.80 20.49 9.22
C LEU A 40 11.21 19.14 9.65
N VAL A 41 11.52 18.06 8.92
CA VAL A 41 10.80 16.77 9.03
C VAL A 41 10.92 16.16 10.42
N GLU A 42 12.08 16.18 11.04
CA GLU A 42 12.30 15.53 12.34
C GLU A 42 11.37 16.07 13.43
N LYS A 43 11.33 17.39 13.60
CA LYS A 43 10.49 18.02 14.63
C LYS A 43 9.00 17.96 14.27
N VAL A 44 8.65 18.12 13.00
CA VAL A 44 7.26 17.98 12.53
C VAL A 44 6.76 16.56 12.80
N ARG A 45 7.52 15.54 12.46
CA ARG A 45 7.17 14.13 12.69
C ARG A 45 6.94 13.82 14.17
N ASN A 46 7.84 14.28 15.05
CA ASN A 46 7.69 14.11 16.50
C ASN A 46 6.45 14.84 17.04
N GLY A 47 6.20 16.06 16.56
CA GLY A 47 5.01 16.83 16.91
C GLY A 47 3.72 16.13 16.45
N VAL A 48 3.67 15.66 15.20
CA VAL A 48 2.53 14.94 14.62
C VAL A 48 2.29 13.63 15.35
N LYS A 49 3.36 12.87 15.67
CA LYS A 49 3.22 11.65 16.47
C LYS A 49 2.60 11.97 17.83
N THR A 50 3.11 12.96 18.54
CA THR A 50 2.58 13.39 19.84
C THR A 50 1.12 13.87 19.72
N TRP A 51 0.79 14.61 18.68
CA TRP A 51 -0.57 15.09 18.41
C TRP A 51 -1.54 13.94 18.11
N ARG A 52 -1.14 12.97 17.30
CA ARG A 52 -1.90 11.74 17.01
C ARG A 52 -2.14 10.95 18.27
N ASP A 53 -1.08 10.66 19.04
CA ASP A 53 -1.15 9.93 20.30
C ASP A 53 -1.99 10.69 21.33
N GLY A 54 -2.03 12.03 21.23
CA GLY A 54 -2.86 12.94 22.02
C GLY A 54 -4.33 13.04 21.57
N GLY A 55 -4.77 12.22 20.58
CA GLY A 55 -6.15 12.23 20.09
C GLY A 55 -6.52 13.48 19.30
N TYR A 56 -5.54 14.06 18.58
CA TYR A 56 -5.73 15.22 17.70
C TYR A 56 -6.20 16.49 18.43
N LYS A 57 -5.70 16.70 19.65
CA LYS A 57 -6.06 17.86 20.46
C LYS A 57 -5.76 19.17 19.73
N GLY A 58 -6.70 20.13 19.79
CA GLY A 58 -6.58 21.45 19.15
C GLY A 58 -7.02 21.48 17.68
N ALA A 59 -7.34 20.35 17.08
CA ALA A 59 -8.02 20.32 15.79
C ALA A 59 -9.54 20.57 15.95
N SER A 60 -10.17 21.10 14.91
CA SER A 60 -11.62 21.32 14.84
C SER A 60 -12.39 19.98 14.92
N ASP A 61 -13.66 20.06 15.18
CA ASP A 61 -14.54 18.88 15.20
C ASP A 61 -14.59 18.23 13.82
N THR A 62 -14.65 19.02 12.77
CA THR A 62 -14.59 18.58 11.38
C THR A 62 -13.33 17.78 11.09
N THR A 63 -12.18 18.33 11.46
CA THR A 63 -10.89 17.66 11.24
C THR A 63 -10.80 16.34 12.01
N ARG A 64 -11.20 16.33 13.27
CA ARG A 64 -11.20 15.10 14.08
C ARG A 64 -12.14 14.03 13.52
N ALA A 65 -13.32 14.43 13.01
CA ALA A 65 -14.26 13.51 12.40
C ALA A 65 -13.69 12.85 11.14
N LEU A 66 -13.02 13.65 10.28
CA LEU A 66 -12.38 13.14 9.07
C LEU A 66 -11.19 12.23 9.39
N LEU A 67 -10.31 12.61 10.32
CA LEU A 67 -9.16 11.78 10.70
C LEU A 67 -9.59 10.45 11.33
N ARG A 68 -10.68 10.44 12.11
CA ARG A 68 -11.28 9.20 12.62
C ARG A 68 -11.86 8.35 11.51
N TRP A 69 -12.60 8.94 10.59
CA TRP A 69 -13.11 8.24 9.43
C TRP A 69 -11.99 7.58 8.64
N TRP A 70 -11.00 8.34 8.21
CA TRP A 70 -9.94 7.84 7.34
C TRP A 70 -9.04 6.79 7.98
N PHE A 71 -8.64 7.02 9.23
CA PHE A 71 -7.54 6.27 9.86
C PHE A 71 -7.97 5.45 11.08
N GLY A 72 -9.18 5.65 11.57
CA GLY A 72 -9.72 4.93 12.72
C GLY A 72 -10.74 3.85 12.36
N GLU A 73 -11.40 3.96 11.18
CA GLU A 73 -12.41 3.02 10.73
C GLU A 73 -11.87 2.02 9.70
N GLU A 74 -12.48 0.83 9.65
CA GLU A 74 -12.21 -0.15 8.61
C GLU A 74 -13.09 0.12 7.38
N HIS A 75 -12.47 0.21 6.21
CA HIS A 75 -13.17 0.48 4.96
C HIS A 75 -13.16 -0.72 4.04
N LEU A 76 -14.19 -0.81 3.20
CA LEU A 76 -14.27 -1.74 2.09
C LEU A 76 -14.27 -0.94 0.79
N ALA A 77 -13.47 -1.37 -0.18
CA ALA A 77 -13.46 -0.80 -1.52
C ALA A 77 -13.64 -1.88 -2.58
N PRO A 78 -14.33 -1.59 -3.69
CA PRO A 78 -14.48 -2.54 -4.77
C PRO A 78 -13.14 -2.79 -5.48
N GLN A 79 -12.86 -4.05 -5.78
CA GLN A 79 -11.75 -4.45 -6.64
C GLN A 79 -12.17 -4.47 -8.11
N SER A 80 -11.19 -4.61 -9.00
CA SER A 80 -11.42 -4.65 -10.45
C SER A 80 -12.34 -5.79 -10.90
N ASP A 81 -12.47 -6.85 -10.12
CA ASP A 81 -13.37 -7.99 -10.35
C ASP A 81 -14.76 -7.81 -9.71
N GLY A 82 -15.01 -6.65 -9.07
CA GLY A 82 -16.25 -6.35 -8.36
C GLY A 82 -16.33 -6.94 -6.95
N ALA A 83 -15.35 -7.68 -6.48
CA ALA A 83 -15.29 -8.15 -5.11
C ALA A 83 -14.96 -7.00 -4.17
N MET A 84 -15.57 -6.98 -2.98
CA MET A 84 -15.23 -6.00 -1.93
C MET A 84 -14.02 -6.48 -1.15
N ALA A 85 -13.00 -5.64 -1.04
CA ALA A 85 -11.82 -5.90 -0.25
C ALA A 85 -11.62 -4.82 0.82
N ILE A 86 -10.94 -5.18 1.90
CA ILE A 86 -10.60 -4.20 2.93
C ILE A 86 -9.62 -3.19 2.34
N PHE A 87 -9.97 -1.92 2.48
CA PHE A 87 -9.15 -0.79 2.10
C PHE A 87 -8.53 -0.16 3.35
N ARG A 88 -7.24 0.14 3.29
CA ARG A 88 -6.54 0.91 4.32
C ARG A 88 -5.59 1.89 3.67
N TRP A 89 -5.55 3.08 4.24
CA TRP A 89 -4.55 4.08 3.87
C TRP A 89 -3.15 3.62 4.30
N TYR A 90 -2.16 3.85 3.46
CA TYR A 90 -0.78 3.63 3.88
C TYR A 90 -0.41 4.61 4.98
N PHE A 91 0.45 4.16 5.91
CA PHE A 91 0.92 5.03 6.99
C PHE A 91 1.57 6.31 6.47
N ALA A 92 2.33 6.25 5.38
CA ALA A 92 2.92 7.41 4.73
C ALA A 92 1.91 8.44 4.24
N GLN A 93 0.75 8.00 3.72
CA GLN A 93 -0.34 8.87 3.31
C GLN A 93 -0.96 9.57 4.53
N ARG A 94 -1.19 8.80 5.60
CA ARG A 94 -1.67 9.32 6.87
C ARG A 94 -0.73 10.38 7.44
N GLU A 95 0.56 10.07 7.56
CA GLU A 95 1.55 10.99 8.13
C GLU A 95 1.68 12.28 7.31
N ALA A 96 1.66 12.19 5.98
CA ALA A 96 1.71 13.37 5.12
C ALA A 96 0.49 14.28 5.32
N VAL A 97 -0.72 13.71 5.37
CA VAL A 97 -1.96 14.45 5.61
C VAL A 97 -1.96 15.06 7.01
N GLU A 98 -1.64 14.28 8.03
CA GLU A 98 -1.57 14.75 9.42
C GLU A 98 -0.54 15.85 9.59
N SER A 99 0.60 15.79 8.90
CA SER A 99 1.63 16.84 8.96
C SER A 99 1.14 18.19 8.42
N ALA A 100 0.48 18.17 7.27
CA ALA A 100 -0.07 19.37 6.67
C ALA A 100 -1.19 19.97 7.54
N ILE A 101 -2.10 19.14 8.03
CA ILE A 101 -3.22 19.57 8.89
C ILE A 101 -2.69 20.15 10.22
N TRP A 102 -1.80 19.43 10.88
CA TRP A 102 -1.26 19.83 12.16
C TRP A 102 -0.53 21.18 12.09
N LEU A 103 0.33 21.36 11.10
CA LEU A 103 1.05 22.63 10.89
C LEU A 103 0.09 23.78 10.58
N TYR A 104 -0.89 23.54 9.74
CA TYR A 104 -1.78 24.59 9.25
C TYR A 104 -2.83 24.99 10.28
N GLU A 105 -3.54 24.02 10.84
CA GLU A 105 -4.70 24.26 11.70
C GLU A 105 -4.30 24.42 13.17
N VAL A 106 -3.53 23.46 13.70
CA VAL A 106 -3.22 23.36 15.13
C VAL A 106 -2.07 24.31 15.51
N GLU A 107 -0.94 24.18 14.84
CA GLU A 107 0.25 24.99 15.12
C GLU A 107 0.21 26.37 14.49
N ARG A 108 -0.68 26.57 13.52
CA ARG A 108 -0.82 27.83 12.76
C ARG A 108 0.51 28.33 12.20
N ALA A 109 1.37 27.39 11.79
CA ALA A 109 2.68 27.64 11.21
C ALA A 109 2.56 27.95 9.70
N ARG A 110 1.77 28.96 9.36
CA ARG A 110 1.40 29.30 7.98
C ARG A 110 2.44 30.20 7.29
N GLU A 111 3.35 30.75 8.05
CA GLU A 111 4.40 31.62 7.54
C GLU A 111 5.77 30.92 7.59
N PRO A 112 6.66 31.15 6.62
CA PRO A 112 8.01 30.60 6.61
C PRO A 112 8.80 30.86 7.89
N TYR A 113 8.62 32.02 8.52
CA TYR A 113 9.27 32.34 9.77
C TYR A 113 8.87 31.43 10.92
N ALA A 114 7.60 31.06 11.00
CA ALA A 114 7.10 30.11 12.01
C ALA A 114 7.66 28.71 11.79
N LEU A 115 7.73 28.24 10.54
CA LEU A 115 8.33 26.96 10.18
C LEU A 115 9.80 26.91 10.58
N MET A 116 10.57 27.93 10.18
CA MET A 116 11.99 28.00 10.45
C MET A 116 12.30 28.06 11.95
N THR A 117 11.61 28.92 12.70
CA THR A 117 11.93 29.14 14.13
C THR A 117 11.52 27.98 15.02
N ARG A 118 10.43 27.28 14.70
CA ARG A 118 9.91 26.19 15.54
C ARG A 118 10.45 24.82 15.14
N TYR A 119 10.59 24.55 13.83
CA TYR A 119 10.78 23.19 13.32
C TYR A 119 12.14 22.93 12.69
N ASP A 120 12.99 23.94 12.46
CA ASP A 120 14.35 23.70 11.98
C ASP A 120 15.16 22.89 12.99
N SER A 121 15.52 21.65 12.63
CA SER A 121 16.41 20.79 13.41
C SER A 121 17.88 21.05 13.10
N SER A 122 18.19 21.62 11.94
CA SER A 122 19.55 21.88 11.47
C SER A 122 20.14 23.19 12.01
N GLN A 123 19.29 24.12 12.41
CA GLN A 123 19.64 25.52 12.77
C GLN A 123 20.34 26.29 11.63
N ALA A 124 20.22 25.80 10.39
CA ALA A 124 20.87 26.38 9.21
C ALA A 124 19.91 27.13 8.29
N LEU A 125 18.60 27.06 8.52
CA LEU A 125 17.61 27.69 7.68
C LEU A 125 17.61 29.22 7.86
N SER A 126 17.46 29.90 6.75
CA SER A 126 17.30 31.36 6.72
C SER A 126 16.05 31.75 5.92
N ARG A 127 15.51 32.95 6.22
CA ARG A 127 14.31 33.47 5.52
C ARG A 127 14.51 33.58 4.00
N GLN A 128 15.73 33.79 3.57
CA GLN A 128 16.06 33.92 2.14
C GLN A 128 15.86 32.60 1.36
N MET A 129 15.88 31.47 2.05
CA MET A 129 15.64 30.14 1.45
C MET A 129 14.16 29.89 1.17
N PHE A 130 13.26 30.71 1.70
CA PHE A 130 11.82 30.61 1.46
C PHE A 130 11.41 31.77 0.53
N PRO A 131 11.20 31.51 -0.77
CA PRO A 131 10.81 32.55 -1.71
C PRO A 131 9.41 33.12 -1.47
N GLU A 132 8.51 32.30 -0.94
CA GLU A 132 7.09 32.58 -0.70
C GLU A 132 6.86 33.40 0.58
N ASP A 133 5.70 34.07 0.66
CA ASP A 133 5.17 34.75 1.85
C ASP A 133 3.73 34.26 2.22
N TRP A 134 3.35 33.10 1.72
CA TRP A 134 2.09 32.40 2.02
C TRP A 134 2.37 31.02 2.62
N ALA A 135 1.32 30.34 3.11
CA ALA A 135 1.42 28.97 3.62
C ALA A 135 1.80 28.01 2.50
N ARG A 136 2.95 27.34 2.63
CA ARG A 136 3.45 26.36 1.67
C ARG A 136 4.08 25.17 2.36
N TYR A 137 3.61 23.97 2.03
CA TYR A 137 4.13 22.71 2.56
C TYR A 137 4.47 21.76 1.44
N LEU A 138 5.63 21.15 1.51
CA LEU A 138 6.05 20.11 0.58
C LEU A 138 6.00 18.75 1.25
N LEU A 139 5.30 17.82 0.61
CA LEU A 139 5.10 16.45 1.03
C LEU A 139 5.84 15.53 0.07
N LYS A 140 6.94 14.94 0.52
CA LYS A 140 7.67 13.93 -0.25
C LYS A 140 7.01 12.57 -0.05
N LEU A 141 6.66 11.93 -1.15
CA LEU A 141 6.22 10.53 -1.18
C LEU A 141 6.92 9.82 -2.33
N ALA A 142 7.54 8.69 -2.03
CA ALA A 142 8.16 7.83 -3.03
C ALA A 142 7.19 7.54 -4.19
N THR A 143 7.72 7.37 -5.38
CA THR A 143 6.92 7.01 -6.56
C THR A 143 6.14 5.72 -6.27
N GLY A 144 4.84 5.70 -6.57
CA GLY A 144 3.97 4.56 -6.28
C GLY A 144 3.31 4.56 -4.89
N ALA A 145 3.70 5.46 -3.98
CA ALA A 145 3.11 5.57 -2.63
C ALA A 145 1.74 6.28 -2.57
N GLY A 146 1.18 6.69 -3.71
CA GLY A 146 -0.18 7.24 -3.79
C GLY A 146 -0.29 8.74 -3.51
N LYS A 147 0.57 9.58 -4.11
CA LYS A 147 0.48 11.04 -4.05
C LYS A 147 -0.91 11.60 -4.33
N THR A 148 -1.58 11.10 -5.38
CA THR A 148 -2.95 11.52 -5.76
C THR A 148 -3.95 11.33 -4.62
N LYS A 149 -3.84 10.22 -3.87
CA LYS A 149 -4.70 9.96 -2.72
C LYS A 149 -4.47 10.95 -1.57
N VAL A 150 -3.22 11.36 -1.33
CA VAL A 150 -2.89 12.41 -0.35
C VAL A 150 -3.49 13.76 -0.77
N MET A 151 -3.41 14.11 -2.05
CA MET A 151 -4.06 15.32 -2.57
C MET A 151 -5.58 15.29 -2.33
N SER A 152 -6.23 14.16 -2.62
CA SER A 152 -7.68 14.01 -2.43
C SER A 152 -8.10 14.11 -0.97
N LEU A 153 -7.32 13.53 -0.04
CA LEU A 153 -7.55 13.67 1.41
C LEU A 153 -7.46 15.14 1.86
N LEU A 154 -6.43 15.86 1.40
CA LEU A 154 -6.22 17.27 1.76
C LEU A 154 -7.28 18.20 1.12
N MET A 155 -7.74 17.90 -0.11
CA MET A 155 -8.88 18.59 -0.69
C MET A 155 -10.16 18.36 0.11
N THR A 156 -10.44 17.12 0.49
CA THR A 156 -11.61 16.77 1.31
C THR A 156 -11.56 17.49 2.65
N TRP A 157 -10.40 17.50 3.32
CA TRP A 157 -10.22 18.25 4.56
C TRP A 157 -10.47 19.74 4.38
N SER A 158 -9.83 20.37 3.39
CA SER A 158 -10.03 21.82 3.15
C SER A 158 -11.48 22.16 2.84
N TYR A 159 -12.14 21.33 2.02
CA TYR A 159 -13.53 21.51 1.63
C TYR A 159 -14.46 21.53 2.84
N PHE A 160 -14.43 20.50 3.66
CA PHE A 160 -15.33 20.40 4.81
C PHE A 160 -14.96 21.31 5.96
N HIS A 161 -13.68 21.57 6.16
CA HIS A 161 -13.25 22.57 7.14
C HIS A 161 -13.78 23.96 6.77
N LYS A 162 -13.74 24.31 5.48
CA LYS A 162 -14.32 25.56 5.00
C LYS A 162 -15.83 25.61 5.16
N LEU A 163 -16.51 24.49 4.94
CA LEU A 163 -17.97 24.40 4.97
C LEU A 163 -18.53 24.42 6.39
N TYR A 164 -17.89 23.73 7.33
CA TYR A 164 -18.47 23.49 8.64
C TYR A 164 -17.84 24.34 9.77
N GLU A 165 -16.61 24.86 9.56
CA GLU A 165 -15.95 25.66 10.59
C GLU A 165 -16.12 27.15 10.31
N ALA A 166 -16.60 27.89 11.32
CA ALA A 166 -16.73 29.34 11.22
C ALA A 166 -15.35 29.99 11.04
N ASP A 167 -15.26 31.00 10.19
CA ASP A 167 -14.02 31.76 9.92
C ASP A 167 -12.83 30.90 9.42
N SER A 168 -13.13 29.77 8.76
CA SER A 168 -12.10 28.90 8.18
C SER A 168 -11.28 29.67 7.12
N PRO A 169 -9.96 29.67 7.24
CA PRO A 169 -9.06 30.29 6.24
C PRO A 169 -8.80 29.37 5.03
N LEU A 170 -9.39 28.16 5.02
CA LEU A 170 -9.31 27.22 3.92
C LEU A 170 -10.29 27.56 2.80
N SER A 171 -10.31 26.75 1.75
CA SER A 171 -11.15 26.95 0.57
C SER A 171 -11.87 25.67 0.15
N THR A 172 -13.00 25.85 -0.53
CA THR A 172 -13.67 24.79 -1.32
C THR A 172 -13.26 24.83 -2.79
N ASN A 173 -12.39 25.78 -3.18
CA ASN A 173 -11.89 25.92 -4.53
C ASN A 173 -10.43 25.49 -4.61
N PHE A 174 -10.10 24.68 -5.59
CA PHE A 174 -8.81 24.04 -5.74
C PHE A 174 -8.24 24.27 -7.13
N LEU A 175 -6.95 24.57 -7.21
CA LEU A 175 -6.19 24.58 -8.45
C LEU A 175 -5.14 23.47 -8.38
N LEU A 176 -5.31 22.43 -9.19
CA LEU A 176 -4.35 21.34 -9.31
C LEU A 176 -3.55 21.51 -10.59
N ILE A 177 -2.25 21.72 -10.42
CA ILE A 177 -1.31 21.97 -11.52
C ILE A 177 -0.47 20.73 -11.77
N ALA A 178 -0.53 20.23 -13.01
CA ALA A 178 0.32 19.15 -13.51
C ALA A 178 1.51 19.73 -14.28
N PRO A 179 2.70 19.10 -14.26
CA PRO A 179 3.88 19.59 -14.96
C PRO A 179 3.75 19.48 -16.49
N ASN A 180 2.97 18.51 -16.99
CA ASN A 180 2.79 18.28 -18.43
C ASN A 180 1.44 17.61 -18.72
N ILE A 181 1.12 17.48 -20.01
CA ILE A 181 -0.16 16.93 -20.48
C ILE A 181 -0.36 15.46 -20.10
N ILE A 182 0.70 14.66 -20.02
CA ILE A 182 0.61 13.23 -19.69
C ILE A 182 0.23 13.04 -18.23
N VAL A 183 0.80 13.85 -17.35
CA VAL A 183 0.41 13.86 -15.93
C VAL A 183 -1.01 14.37 -15.79
N LEU A 184 -1.38 15.40 -16.55
CA LEU A 184 -2.74 15.92 -16.59
C LEU A 184 -3.75 14.85 -17.00
N ASP A 185 -3.48 14.09 -18.06
CA ASP A 185 -4.36 13.01 -18.55
C ASP A 185 -4.53 11.89 -17.51
N ARG A 186 -3.48 11.57 -16.75
CA ARG A 186 -3.57 10.64 -15.63
C ARG A 186 -4.47 11.17 -14.53
N LEU A 187 -4.23 12.43 -14.11
CA LEU A 187 -5.03 13.07 -13.08
C LEU A 187 -6.48 13.23 -13.52
N ARG A 188 -6.70 13.52 -14.81
CA ARG A 188 -8.03 13.53 -15.40
C ARG A 188 -8.78 12.22 -15.14
N THR A 189 -8.14 11.07 -15.33
CA THR A 189 -8.76 9.76 -15.10
C THR A 189 -9.20 9.58 -13.64
N ASP A 190 -8.44 10.10 -12.68
CA ASP A 190 -8.75 9.99 -11.25
C ASP A 190 -9.82 11.00 -10.80
N PHE A 191 -9.78 12.24 -11.33
CA PHE A 191 -10.61 13.34 -10.86
C PHE A 191 -11.85 13.62 -11.72
N ASP A 192 -11.91 13.13 -12.96
CA ASP A 192 -13.08 13.34 -13.82
C ASP A 192 -14.37 12.85 -13.16
N GLY A 193 -15.40 13.69 -13.16
CA GLY A 193 -16.65 13.42 -12.44
C GLY A 193 -16.49 13.29 -10.93
N ALA A 194 -15.40 13.79 -10.35
CA ALA A 194 -15.05 13.63 -8.93
C ALA A 194 -14.95 12.16 -8.48
N ARG A 195 -14.56 11.28 -9.39
CA ARG A 195 -14.60 9.83 -9.22
C ARG A 195 -13.78 9.34 -8.03
N ILE A 196 -12.54 9.81 -7.86
CA ILE A 196 -11.65 9.39 -6.78
C ILE A 196 -12.28 9.59 -5.39
N PHE A 197 -13.11 10.63 -5.22
CA PHE A 197 -13.76 10.93 -3.94
C PHE A 197 -14.87 9.94 -3.58
N ARG A 198 -15.35 9.14 -4.54
CA ARG A 198 -16.38 8.11 -4.35
C ARG A 198 -15.84 6.69 -4.42
N ASP A 199 -14.81 6.46 -5.23
CA ASP A 199 -14.20 5.13 -5.37
C ASP A 199 -13.35 4.77 -4.13
N ASP A 200 -12.70 5.77 -3.52
CA ASP A 200 -11.97 5.63 -2.27
C ASP A 200 -12.84 6.09 -1.07
N PRO A 201 -12.61 5.58 0.15
CA PRO A 201 -13.37 5.97 1.33
C PRO A 201 -12.94 7.36 1.86
N LEU A 202 -13.04 8.37 1.01
CA LEU A 202 -12.70 9.76 1.32
C LEU A 202 -13.83 10.48 2.07
N LEU A 203 -15.06 10.24 1.63
CA LEU A 203 -16.22 10.89 2.19
C LEU A 203 -16.85 10.02 3.28
N PRO A 204 -17.04 10.54 4.50
CA PRO A 204 -17.87 9.86 5.48
C PRO A 204 -19.32 9.78 4.96
N PRO A 205 -20.10 8.77 5.37
CA PRO A 205 -21.52 8.72 5.04
C PRO A 205 -22.30 9.82 5.78
N ASP A 206 -23.44 10.22 5.21
CA ASP A 206 -24.34 11.14 5.88
C ASP A 206 -24.77 10.60 7.25
N GLY A 207 -24.74 11.47 8.26
CA GLY A 207 -24.99 11.14 9.66
C GLY A 207 -23.72 10.82 10.48
N TRP A 208 -22.57 10.62 9.85
CA TRP A 208 -21.30 10.48 10.57
C TRP A 208 -21.00 11.75 11.37
N GLU A 209 -20.79 11.61 12.68
CA GLU A 209 -20.56 12.75 13.61
C GLU A 209 -21.59 13.88 13.45
N GLY A 210 -22.82 13.54 12.99
CA GLY A 210 -23.95 14.45 12.88
C GLY A 210 -23.97 15.37 11.66
N GLN A 211 -23.07 15.18 10.69
CA GLN A 211 -22.98 15.98 9.47
C GLN A 211 -23.50 15.23 8.23
N THR A 212 -23.75 15.97 7.14
CA THR A 212 -24.25 15.47 5.84
C THR A 212 -23.15 15.43 4.79
N TRP A 213 -22.08 14.65 5.06
CA TRP A 213 -20.82 14.67 4.31
C TRP A 213 -20.98 14.39 2.81
N ASP A 214 -21.64 13.28 2.46
CA ASP A 214 -21.80 12.90 1.05
C ASP A 214 -22.73 13.85 0.30
N SER A 215 -23.84 14.24 0.93
CA SER A 215 -24.82 15.18 0.35
C SER A 215 -24.27 16.60 0.19
N ASP A 216 -23.42 17.06 1.11
CA ASP A 216 -22.81 18.40 1.10
C ASP A 216 -21.57 18.50 0.21
N PHE A 217 -21.01 17.36 -0.23
CA PHE A 217 -19.86 17.35 -1.12
C PHE A 217 -20.27 17.60 -2.58
N GLN A 218 -20.17 18.84 -3.02
CA GLN A 218 -20.55 19.27 -4.37
C GLN A 218 -19.36 19.88 -5.09
N LEU A 219 -18.38 19.04 -5.46
CA LEU A 219 -17.18 19.47 -6.18
C LEU A 219 -17.40 19.35 -7.69
N ARG A 220 -17.22 20.45 -8.40
CA ARG A 220 -17.23 20.50 -9.87
C ARG A 220 -15.81 20.47 -10.40
N VAL A 221 -15.52 19.55 -11.28
CA VAL A 221 -14.21 19.40 -11.91
C VAL A 221 -14.20 20.11 -13.24
N HIS A 222 -13.28 21.04 -13.40
CA HIS A 222 -13.03 21.79 -14.63
C HIS A 222 -11.67 21.36 -15.16
N ILE A 223 -11.62 20.88 -16.39
CA ILE A 223 -10.37 20.47 -17.05
C ILE A 223 -10.01 21.55 -18.04
N GLN A 224 -8.74 21.84 -18.18
CA GLN A 224 -8.22 23.05 -18.85
C GLN A 224 -8.91 23.49 -20.14
N ASP A 225 -9.42 22.59 -20.97
CA ASP A 225 -10.08 22.88 -22.24
C ASP A 225 -11.62 22.81 -22.16
N ASP A 226 -12.18 22.44 -20.98
CA ASP A 226 -13.61 22.31 -20.76
C ASP A 226 -13.99 22.92 -19.41
N ILE A 227 -13.97 24.25 -19.35
CA ILE A 227 -14.41 24.99 -18.17
C ILE A 227 -15.86 25.40 -18.34
N GLY A 228 -16.72 24.68 -17.64
CA GLY A 228 -18.13 25.04 -17.54
C GLY A 228 -18.37 26.26 -16.65
N LEU A 229 -19.62 26.45 -16.26
CA LEU A 229 -19.99 27.51 -15.31
C LEU A 229 -19.29 27.32 -13.98
N VAL A 230 -18.43 28.26 -13.61
CA VAL A 230 -17.74 28.29 -12.34
C VAL A 230 -18.73 28.63 -11.23
N ALA A 231 -18.84 27.77 -10.23
CA ALA A 231 -19.64 28.03 -9.04
C ALA A 231 -18.87 28.94 -8.08
N LYS A 232 -19.57 29.60 -7.18
CA LYS A 232 -18.88 30.40 -6.14
C LYS A 232 -18.06 29.54 -5.19
N GLN A 233 -18.44 28.28 -5.03
CA GLN A 233 -17.83 27.32 -4.13
C GLN A 233 -17.81 25.93 -4.78
N GLY A 234 -16.86 25.08 -4.39
CA GLY A 234 -16.79 23.71 -4.82
C GLY A 234 -16.27 23.53 -6.24
N ASN A 235 -15.11 24.13 -6.56
CA ASN A 235 -14.48 23.97 -7.86
C ASN A 235 -13.10 23.30 -7.73
N LEU A 236 -12.81 22.37 -8.63
CA LEU A 236 -11.48 21.84 -8.86
C LEU A 236 -11.06 22.19 -10.30
N PHE A 237 -10.08 23.05 -10.44
CA PHE A 237 -9.48 23.41 -11.72
C PHE A 237 -8.24 22.54 -11.94
N LEU A 238 -8.30 21.69 -12.95
CA LEU A 238 -7.21 20.77 -13.33
C LEU A 238 -6.55 21.27 -14.60
N THR A 239 -5.29 21.67 -14.51
CA THR A 239 -4.55 22.28 -15.61
C THR A 239 -3.10 21.84 -15.64
N ASN A 240 -2.45 22.03 -16.79
CA ASN A 240 -1.00 21.93 -16.89
C ASN A 240 -0.34 23.31 -16.73
N ILE A 241 0.94 23.32 -16.45
CA ILE A 241 1.71 24.54 -16.21
C ILE A 241 1.72 25.50 -17.40
N HIS A 242 1.70 25.00 -18.62
CA HIS A 242 1.77 25.83 -19.83
C HIS A 242 0.54 26.72 -20.03
N ARG A 243 -0.57 26.38 -19.42
CA ARG A 243 -1.83 27.15 -19.43
C ARG A 243 -1.95 28.12 -18.25
N VAL A 244 -1.01 28.10 -17.30
CA VAL A 244 -1.00 29.00 -16.14
C VAL A 244 -0.34 30.35 -16.50
N TYR A 245 0.38 30.43 -17.61
CA TYR A 245 1.01 31.66 -18.06
C TYR A 245 0.03 32.61 -18.75
N GLU A 246 -0.01 33.87 -18.31
CA GLU A 246 -0.66 34.91 -19.12
C GLU A 246 0.15 35.17 -20.40
N GLY A 247 -0.53 35.16 -21.54
CA GLY A 247 0.08 35.47 -22.81
C GLY A 247 0.47 36.95 -22.88
N GLY A 248 1.75 37.26 -22.85
CA GLY A 248 2.21 38.63 -23.04
C GLY A 248 3.71 38.86 -22.98
N GLU A 249 4.47 38.16 -22.20
CA GLU A 249 5.92 38.34 -22.15
C GLU A 249 6.64 36.99 -22.30
N GLU A 250 7.45 36.87 -23.33
CA GLU A 250 8.39 35.77 -23.45
C GLU A 250 9.41 35.90 -22.31
N PRO A 251 9.57 34.92 -21.43
CA PRO A 251 10.67 34.94 -20.51
C PRO A 251 11.97 34.88 -21.30
N SER A 252 12.87 35.82 -21.05
CA SER A 252 14.23 35.79 -21.60
C SER A 252 15.00 34.68 -20.87
N PHE A 253 15.11 33.52 -21.52
CA PHE A 253 15.79 32.37 -20.95
C PHE A 253 17.25 32.36 -21.31
N ASP A 254 18.10 32.57 -20.31
CA ASP A 254 19.50 32.12 -20.35
C ASP A 254 19.65 30.65 -19.89
N ASP A 255 18.53 30.00 -19.52
CA ASP A 255 18.44 28.62 -19.05
C ASP A 255 17.59 27.71 -19.98
N GLN A 256 17.64 27.96 -21.28
CA GLN A 256 16.91 27.21 -22.31
C GLN A 256 17.18 25.70 -22.27
N ASP A 257 18.35 25.27 -21.82
CA ASP A 257 18.76 23.85 -21.88
C ASP A 257 18.04 22.93 -20.87
N THR A 258 17.56 23.45 -19.75
CA THR A 258 16.98 22.61 -18.69
C THR A 258 15.45 22.58 -18.71
N THR A 259 14.84 23.72 -18.95
CA THR A 259 13.38 23.83 -19.00
C THR A 259 12.84 23.22 -20.29
N ASP A 260 13.50 23.50 -21.42
CA ASP A 260 13.20 22.89 -22.74
C ASP A 260 13.43 21.38 -22.75
N TYR A 261 14.37 20.88 -21.94
CA TYR A 261 14.64 19.45 -21.82
C TYR A 261 13.54 18.68 -21.07
N PHE A 262 12.94 19.30 -20.05
CA PHE A 262 11.93 18.66 -19.20
C PHE A 262 10.49 18.97 -19.61
N LEU A 263 10.24 20.16 -20.14
CA LEU A 263 8.88 20.64 -20.44
C LEU A 263 8.56 20.64 -21.93
N GLY A 264 9.58 20.43 -22.81
CA GLY A 264 9.47 20.59 -24.26
C GLY A 264 9.56 22.07 -24.70
N LYS A 265 9.97 22.32 -25.96
CA LYS A 265 10.01 23.70 -26.50
C LYS A 265 8.60 24.25 -26.60
N LYS A 266 8.45 25.54 -26.21
CA LYS A 266 7.20 26.28 -26.36
C LYS A 266 6.72 26.21 -27.83
N PRO A 267 5.47 25.82 -28.10
CA PRO A 267 4.95 25.86 -29.48
C PRO A 267 4.94 27.28 -30.02
N VAL A 268 5.56 27.49 -31.18
CA VAL A 268 5.66 28.80 -31.84
C VAL A 268 4.42 29.09 -32.68
N THR A 269 3.27 28.57 -32.42
CA THR A 269 2.05 28.82 -33.19
C THR A 269 0.99 29.54 -32.36
N LYS A 270 0.61 30.71 -32.84
CA LYS A 270 -0.63 31.38 -32.46
C LYS A 270 -1.80 30.47 -32.79
N THR A 271 -2.25 29.69 -31.83
CA THR A 271 -3.57 29.07 -31.92
C THR A 271 -4.60 30.13 -31.49
N THR A 272 -5.49 30.46 -32.36
CA THR A 272 -6.61 31.38 -32.19
C THR A 272 -7.76 30.75 -31.36
N ASP A 273 -7.52 29.70 -30.62
CA ASP A 273 -8.54 29.12 -29.73
C ASP A 273 -8.39 29.67 -28.31
N SER A 274 -9.49 30.18 -27.83
CA SER A 274 -9.72 30.80 -26.52
C SER A 274 -8.96 30.06 -25.42
N SER A 275 -7.75 30.53 -25.14
CA SER A 275 -7.03 30.14 -23.93
C SER A 275 -7.96 30.43 -22.77
N VAL A 276 -8.24 29.42 -21.96
CA VAL A 276 -8.89 29.61 -20.69
C VAL A 276 -7.94 30.50 -19.87
N ASP A 277 -8.34 31.74 -19.74
CA ASP A 277 -7.61 32.73 -18.97
C ASP A 277 -7.76 32.36 -17.49
N LEU A 278 -6.71 31.84 -16.87
CA LEU A 278 -6.67 31.65 -15.42
C LEU A 278 -7.03 32.92 -14.65
N GLY A 279 -6.79 34.11 -15.24
CA GLY A 279 -7.29 35.37 -14.75
C GLY A 279 -8.83 35.41 -14.66
N VAL A 280 -9.57 34.67 -15.51
CA VAL A 280 -11.04 34.55 -15.44
C VAL A 280 -11.43 33.68 -14.23
N ILE A 281 -10.74 32.54 -14.05
CA ILE A 281 -10.99 31.64 -12.91
C ILE A 281 -10.81 32.36 -11.58
N ILE A 282 -9.70 33.08 -11.43
CA ILE A 282 -9.36 33.79 -10.21
C ILE A 282 -10.30 35.00 -9.96
N ARG A 283 -10.88 35.57 -11.01
CA ARG A 283 -11.88 36.64 -10.85
C ARG A 283 -13.15 36.16 -10.19
N ASP A 284 -13.50 34.88 -10.32
CA ASP A 284 -14.77 34.33 -9.85
C ASP A 284 -14.66 33.67 -8.47
N VAL A 285 -13.47 33.31 -7.98
CA VAL A 285 -13.26 32.73 -6.65
C VAL A 285 -12.65 33.75 -5.68
N ASP A 286 -13.02 33.65 -4.41
CA ASP A 286 -12.57 34.56 -3.35
C ASP A 286 -11.43 33.97 -2.52
N ASP A 287 -11.27 32.66 -2.49
CA ASP A 287 -10.21 31.92 -1.83
C ASP A 287 -9.81 30.69 -2.66
N LEU A 288 -8.61 30.20 -2.49
CA LEU A 288 -8.06 29.15 -3.32
C LEU A 288 -7.01 28.31 -2.55
N VAL A 289 -7.04 26.99 -2.74
CA VAL A 289 -5.95 26.07 -2.41
C VAL A 289 -5.24 25.68 -3.69
N VAL A 290 -3.91 25.80 -3.73
CA VAL A 290 -3.10 25.34 -4.86
C VAL A 290 -2.43 24.01 -4.50
N LEU A 291 -2.55 23.02 -5.38
CA LEU A 291 -1.88 21.74 -5.29
C LEU A 291 -0.96 21.57 -6.52
N ASN A 292 0.25 21.12 -6.30
CA ASN A 292 1.20 20.88 -7.37
C ASN A 292 1.63 19.41 -7.36
N ASP A 293 1.35 18.68 -8.46
CA ASP A 293 1.93 17.35 -8.65
C ASP A 293 3.32 17.48 -9.29
N GLU A 294 4.24 16.61 -8.90
CA GLU A 294 5.66 16.63 -9.29
C GLU A 294 6.32 18.03 -9.10
N ALA A 295 6.09 18.62 -7.93
CA ALA A 295 6.46 20.01 -7.60
C ALA A 295 7.96 20.32 -7.61
N HIS A 296 8.83 19.33 -7.88
CA HIS A 296 10.27 19.58 -8.01
C HIS A 296 10.63 20.53 -9.19
N HIS A 297 9.70 20.77 -10.10
CA HIS A 297 9.85 21.78 -11.16
C HIS A 297 9.65 23.24 -10.69
N LEU A 298 9.13 23.45 -9.47
CA LEU A 298 8.71 24.75 -8.93
C LEU A 298 9.82 25.57 -8.23
N HIS A 299 10.99 25.00 -8.06
CA HIS A 299 11.91 25.50 -7.05
C HIS A 299 12.86 26.62 -7.48
N ASP A 300 12.76 27.07 -8.71
CA ASP A 300 13.41 28.32 -9.14
C ASP A 300 12.41 29.49 -9.01
N ARG A 301 12.80 30.52 -8.26
CA ARG A 301 12.06 31.79 -8.17
C ARG A 301 11.82 32.43 -9.55
N ASN A 302 12.70 32.16 -10.47
CA ASN A 302 12.60 32.66 -11.86
C ASN A 302 11.73 31.72 -12.71
N SER A 303 11.29 30.58 -12.18
CA SER A 303 10.39 29.72 -12.91
C SER A 303 9.07 30.44 -13.14
N ALA A 304 8.57 30.30 -14.32
CA ALA A 304 7.29 30.89 -14.68
C ALA A 304 6.16 30.29 -13.81
N TRP A 305 6.31 29.05 -13.37
CA TRP A 305 5.37 28.37 -12.47
C TRP A 305 5.28 29.10 -11.12
N PHE A 306 6.42 29.39 -10.47
CA PHE A 306 6.41 30.12 -9.20
C PHE A 306 5.80 31.52 -9.34
N ARG A 307 6.17 32.26 -10.41
CA ARG A 307 5.60 33.60 -10.68
C ARG A 307 4.10 33.56 -10.87
N SER A 308 3.56 32.53 -11.53
CA SER A 308 2.12 32.40 -11.72
C SER A 308 1.36 32.22 -10.39
N ILE A 309 1.91 31.47 -9.44
CA ILE A 309 1.30 31.34 -8.10
C ILE A 309 1.41 32.65 -7.32
N GLU A 310 2.55 33.36 -7.46
CA GLU A 310 2.73 34.68 -6.88
C GLU A 310 1.71 35.70 -7.43
N ASP A 311 1.48 35.71 -8.75
CA ASP A 311 0.46 36.54 -9.40
C ASP A 311 -0.95 36.21 -8.91
N ILE A 312 -1.29 34.92 -8.81
CA ILE A 312 -2.55 34.47 -8.23
C ILE A 312 -2.71 35.00 -6.80
N THR A 313 -1.69 34.85 -5.98
CA THR A 313 -1.72 35.33 -4.59
C THR A 313 -1.93 36.84 -4.50
N MET A 314 -1.21 37.59 -5.33
CA MET A 314 -1.38 39.05 -5.38
C MET A 314 -2.78 39.48 -5.79
N ARG A 315 -3.40 38.79 -6.75
CA ARG A 315 -4.79 39.06 -7.20
C ARG A 315 -5.82 38.75 -6.12
N LEU A 316 -5.67 37.61 -5.40
CA LEU A 316 -6.54 37.30 -4.27
C LEU A 316 -6.42 38.35 -3.17
N ARG A 317 -5.23 38.84 -2.88
CA ARG A 317 -4.99 39.94 -1.90
C ARG A 317 -5.63 41.26 -2.32
N GLN A 318 -5.62 41.56 -3.61
CA GLN A 318 -6.33 42.76 -4.13
C GLN A 318 -7.86 42.66 -3.95
N LYS A 319 -8.41 41.46 -3.89
CA LYS A 319 -9.83 41.20 -3.56
C LYS A 319 -10.12 41.21 -2.04
N GLY A 320 -9.10 41.29 -1.21
CA GLY A 320 -9.24 41.25 0.26
C GLY A 320 -9.20 39.85 0.85
N SER A 321 -8.76 38.84 0.07
CA SER A 321 -8.52 37.49 0.52
C SER A 321 -7.04 37.10 0.40
N ASP A 322 -6.68 35.87 0.60
CA ASP A 322 -5.30 35.39 0.41
C ASP A 322 -5.31 33.96 -0.18
N LEU A 323 -4.17 33.49 -0.64
CA LEU A 323 -3.99 32.08 -0.95
C LEU A 323 -4.09 31.26 0.34
N SER A 324 -5.05 30.34 0.39
CA SER A 324 -5.31 29.56 1.60
C SER A 324 -4.10 28.73 1.97
N VAL A 325 -3.62 27.91 1.07
CA VAL A 325 -2.38 27.12 1.21
C VAL A 325 -1.92 26.60 -0.15
N GLN A 326 -0.61 26.48 -0.30
CA GLN A 326 0.05 25.73 -1.38
C GLN A 326 0.56 24.41 -0.85
N LEU A 327 0.17 23.32 -1.49
CA LEU A 327 0.54 21.95 -1.17
C LEU A 327 1.33 21.35 -2.34
N ASP A 328 2.60 21.13 -2.11
CA ASP A 328 3.52 20.60 -3.10
C ASP A 328 3.75 19.10 -2.87
N LEU A 329 3.52 18.26 -3.87
CA LEU A 329 3.77 16.83 -3.80
C LEU A 329 4.83 16.43 -4.81
N THR A 330 5.83 15.68 -4.34
CA THR A 330 6.91 15.18 -5.22
C THR A 330 7.52 13.91 -4.65
N ALA A 331 8.14 13.08 -5.50
CA ALA A 331 8.99 11.99 -5.06
C ALA A 331 10.44 12.46 -4.79
N THR A 332 10.86 13.55 -5.41
CA THR A 332 12.26 14.02 -5.44
C THR A 332 12.39 15.49 -5.06
N PRO A 333 12.36 15.84 -3.75
CA PRO A 333 12.39 17.23 -3.29
C PRO A 333 13.82 17.76 -3.26
N ARG A 334 14.52 17.76 -4.39
CA ARG A 334 15.92 18.20 -4.49
C ARG A 334 16.14 19.17 -5.61
N HIS A 335 16.99 20.16 -5.35
CA HIS A 335 17.55 21.05 -6.36
C HIS A 335 18.56 20.32 -7.25
N ASN A 336 18.90 20.94 -8.35
CA ASN A 336 19.90 20.41 -9.30
C ASN A 336 21.30 20.21 -8.69
N ASP A 337 21.62 20.93 -7.62
CA ASP A 337 22.87 20.80 -6.84
C ASP A 337 22.80 19.69 -5.78
N GLY A 338 21.65 19.00 -5.65
CA GLY A 338 21.42 17.93 -4.69
C GLY A 338 20.92 18.40 -3.33
N SER A 339 20.79 19.72 -3.08
CA SER A 339 20.23 20.24 -1.84
C SER A 339 18.73 19.94 -1.74
N ILE A 340 18.23 19.69 -0.52
CA ILE A 340 16.82 19.37 -0.26
C ILE A 340 16.01 20.66 -0.17
N PHE A 341 14.78 20.63 -0.66
CA PHE A 341 13.85 21.76 -0.54
C PHE A 341 13.46 22.00 0.90
N VAL A 342 13.69 23.22 1.37
CA VAL A 342 13.49 23.60 2.76
C VAL A 342 12.03 23.53 3.24
N GLN A 343 11.06 23.59 2.32
CA GLN A 343 9.63 23.46 2.61
C GLN A 343 9.16 22.04 2.90
N THR A 344 10.06 21.04 2.85
CA THR A 344 9.70 19.64 3.07
C THR A 344 9.30 19.41 4.53
N VAL A 345 8.03 19.11 4.77
CA VAL A 345 7.46 18.88 6.11
C VAL A 345 7.11 17.42 6.38
N SER A 346 7.00 16.60 5.33
CA SER A 346 6.83 15.15 5.42
C SER A 346 7.73 14.47 4.40
N ASP A 347 8.38 13.37 4.79
CA ASP A 347 9.34 12.64 3.96
C ASP A 347 9.11 11.14 4.06
N TYR A 348 8.66 10.53 2.95
CA TYR A 348 8.56 9.09 2.77
C TYR A 348 9.50 8.65 1.64
N PRO A 349 10.73 8.26 1.98
CA PRO A 349 11.75 7.93 0.99
C PRO A 349 11.53 6.55 0.36
N LEU A 350 12.19 6.34 -0.78
CA LEU A 350 12.08 5.10 -1.55
C LEU A 350 12.55 3.87 -0.75
N VAL A 351 13.56 4.02 0.11
CA VAL A 351 14.05 2.92 0.97
C VAL A 351 12.94 2.37 1.86
N GLU A 352 12.11 3.24 2.43
CA GLU A 352 11.01 2.81 3.26
C GLU A 352 9.91 2.16 2.43
N ALA A 353 9.58 2.73 1.29
CA ALA A 353 8.59 2.16 0.38
C ALA A 353 8.97 0.73 -0.08
N ILE A 354 10.25 0.47 -0.30
CA ILE A 354 10.78 -0.88 -0.60
C ILE A 354 10.66 -1.79 0.63
N ARG A 355 11.12 -1.34 1.81
CA ARG A 355 11.08 -2.14 3.05
C ARG A 355 9.67 -2.48 3.51
N GLN A 356 8.70 -1.66 3.16
CA GLN A 356 7.29 -1.87 3.47
C GLN A 356 6.52 -2.56 2.34
N ASP A 357 7.19 -3.07 1.32
CA ASP A 357 6.57 -3.70 0.15
C ASP A 357 5.51 -2.82 -0.53
N VAL A 358 5.65 -1.49 -0.47
CA VAL A 358 4.79 -0.55 -1.21
C VAL A 358 5.18 -0.47 -2.67
N VAL A 359 6.47 -0.69 -2.96
CA VAL A 359 7.05 -0.76 -4.31
C VAL A 359 7.93 -1.99 -4.45
N LYS A 360 8.28 -2.35 -5.70
CA LYS A 360 9.17 -3.47 -6.02
C LYS A 360 10.61 -3.19 -5.57
N THR A 361 11.35 -4.26 -5.30
CA THR A 361 12.79 -4.20 -5.04
C THR A 361 13.57 -4.30 -6.36
N PRO A 362 14.45 -3.34 -6.69
CA PRO A 362 15.33 -3.46 -7.85
C PRO A 362 16.44 -4.48 -7.60
N VAL A 363 16.72 -5.32 -8.60
CA VAL A 363 17.75 -6.37 -8.55
C VAL A 363 18.74 -6.18 -9.70
N LEU A 364 20.03 -6.19 -9.40
CA LEU A 364 21.11 -5.99 -10.35
C LEU A 364 21.80 -7.32 -10.68
N PRO A 365 22.46 -7.46 -11.85
CA PRO A 365 23.29 -8.60 -12.12
C PRO A 365 24.51 -8.61 -11.21
N ASP A 366 24.86 -9.79 -10.71
CA ASP A 366 26.09 -9.98 -9.94
C ASP A 366 27.35 -9.78 -10.81
N GLU A 367 28.51 -9.78 -10.18
CA GLU A 367 29.79 -9.54 -10.86
C GLU A 367 30.03 -10.57 -11.99
N ALA A 368 29.72 -11.86 -11.74
CA ALA A 368 29.90 -12.92 -12.73
C ALA A 368 28.95 -12.77 -13.93
N SER A 369 27.76 -12.26 -13.74
CA SER A 369 26.81 -11.96 -14.81
C SER A 369 27.22 -10.70 -15.57
N ARG A 370 27.68 -9.65 -14.87
CA ARG A 370 28.19 -8.40 -15.49
C ARG A 370 29.43 -8.65 -16.35
N ALA A 371 30.33 -9.52 -15.92
CA ALA A 371 31.55 -9.87 -16.67
C ALA A 371 31.28 -10.51 -18.05
N LYS A 372 30.05 -10.95 -18.30
CA LYS A 372 29.63 -11.50 -19.60
C LYS A 372 29.01 -10.46 -20.54
N LEU A 373 28.79 -9.25 -20.06
CA LEU A 373 28.17 -8.18 -20.82
C LEU A 373 29.24 -7.28 -21.44
N HIS A 374 29.26 -7.21 -22.76
CA HIS A 374 30.27 -6.45 -23.49
C HIS A 374 29.59 -5.44 -24.43
N GLU A 375 30.18 -4.26 -24.54
CA GLU A 375 29.89 -3.34 -25.62
C GLU A 375 30.74 -3.72 -26.84
N HIS A 376 30.08 -4.30 -27.86
CA HIS A 376 30.77 -4.73 -29.04
C HIS A 376 31.15 -3.52 -29.92
N GLN A 377 32.25 -3.64 -30.67
CA GLN A 377 32.61 -2.60 -31.64
C GLN A 377 31.76 -2.74 -32.89
N SER A 378 30.65 -2.00 -32.93
CA SER A 378 29.76 -1.90 -34.08
C SER A 378 29.21 -0.48 -34.22
N SER A 379 28.90 -0.07 -35.47
CA SER A 379 28.18 1.17 -35.77
C SER A 379 26.67 1.02 -35.59
N LYS A 380 26.18 -0.22 -35.54
CA LYS A 380 24.78 -0.49 -35.26
C LYS A 380 24.54 -0.61 -33.74
N PHE A 381 23.56 0.12 -33.30
CA PHE A 381 23.24 0.20 -31.85
C PHE A 381 22.88 -1.16 -31.26
N THR A 382 22.07 -1.93 -31.98
CA THR A 382 21.63 -3.27 -31.52
C THR A 382 22.75 -4.30 -31.52
N GLU A 383 23.72 -4.20 -32.41
CA GLU A 383 24.91 -5.05 -32.39
C GLU A 383 25.85 -4.65 -31.25
N LYS A 384 26.02 -3.34 -31.02
CA LYS A 384 26.85 -2.82 -29.92
C LYS A 384 26.36 -3.32 -28.56
N TYR A 385 25.09 -3.32 -28.34
CA TYR A 385 24.47 -3.67 -27.05
C TYR A 385 23.77 -5.04 -27.06
N ALA A 386 24.17 -5.94 -27.96
CA ALA A 386 23.52 -7.25 -28.13
C ALA A 386 23.42 -8.09 -26.86
N ASP A 387 24.48 -8.11 -26.03
CA ASP A 387 24.52 -8.90 -24.79
C ASP A 387 23.53 -8.37 -23.76
N TYR A 388 23.39 -7.04 -23.65
CA TYR A 388 22.46 -6.40 -22.74
C TYR A 388 20.99 -6.63 -23.14
N LEU A 389 20.69 -6.50 -24.42
CA LEU A 389 19.35 -6.78 -24.95
C LEU A 389 18.99 -8.25 -24.76
N HIS A 390 19.95 -9.15 -25.01
CA HIS A 390 19.72 -10.58 -24.81
C HIS A 390 19.50 -10.94 -23.36
N LEU A 391 20.33 -10.45 -22.43
CA LEU A 391 20.13 -10.70 -21.00
C LEU A 391 18.80 -10.12 -20.52
N GLY A 392 18.44 -8.89 -20.96
CA GLY A 392 17.16 -8.28 -20.62
C GLY A 392 15.97 -9.10 -21.11
N PHE A 393 16.05 -9.61 -22.34
CA PHE A 393 15.03 -10.52 -22.86
C PHE A 393 14.91 -11.80 -22.04
N LEU A 394 16.02 -12.44 -21.65
CA LEU A 394 16.00 -13.67 -20.86
C LEU A 394 15.36 -13.45 -19.47
N GLU A 395 15.71 -12.35 -18.79
CA GLU A 395 15.11 -12.02 -17.48
C GLU A 395 13.62 -11.73 -17.60
N TRP A 396 13.21 -10.99 -18.64
CA TRP A 396 11.81 -10.74 -18.92
C TRP A 396 11.05 -12.03 -19.27
N LYS A 397 11.60 -12.85 -20.15
CA LYS A 397 10.97 -14.11 -20.60
C LYS A 397 10.65 -15.02 -19.42
N LYS A 398 11.60 -15.21 -18.50
CA LYS A 398 11.40 -16.02 -17.30
C LYS A 398 10.25 -15.48 -16.43
N SER A 399 10.20 -14.15 -16.24
CA SER A 399 9.12 -13.50 -15.48
C SER A 399 7.79 -13.62 -16.22
N PHE A 400 7.79 -13.47 -17.55
CA PHE A 400 6.60 -13.60 -18.37
C PHE A 400 6.04 -15.02 -18.32
N ASP A 401 6.89 -16.04 -18.46
CA ASP A 401 6.47 -17.46 -18.42
C ASP A 401 5.88 -17.84 -17.06
N GLU A 402 6.42 -17.28 -15.96
CA GLU A 402 5.89 -17.54 -14.63
C GLU A 402 4.56 -16.81 -14.40
N LEU A 403 4.48 -15.51 -14.72
CA LEU A 403 3.32 -14.65 -14.44
C LEU A 403 2.14 -14.88 -15.40
N SER A 404 2.41 -15.34 -16.62
CA SER A 404 1.36 -15.67 -17.62
C SER A 404 0.39 -16.74 -17.11
N ARG A 405 0.84 -17.63 -16.22
CA ARG A 405 0.01 -18.64 -15.54
C ARG A 405 -1.09 -18.02 -14.67
N LEU A 406 -0.87 -16.80 -14.20
CA LEU A 406 -1.85 -16.01 -13.45
C LEU A 406 -2.64 -15.02 -14.31
N GLN A 407 -2.49 -15.10 -15.63
CA GLN A 407 -2.98 -14.08 -16.57
C GLN A 407 -2.45 -12.65 -16.22
N LYS A 408 -1.28 -12.58 -15.59
CA LYS A 408 -0.55 -11.34 -15.33
C LYS A 408 0.53 -11.18 -16.38
N LYS A 409 0.56 -10.02 -17.05
CA LYS A 409 1.51 -9.73 -18.11
C LYS A 409 2.79 -9.14 -17.53
N ALA A 410 3.94 -9.75 -17.82
CA ALA A 410 5.22 -9.11 -17.57
C ALA A 410 5.57 -8.16 -18.73
N VAL A 411 6.10 -6.98 -18.43
CA VAL A 411 6.50 -5.98 -19.41
C VAL A 411 8.02 -5.78 -19.35
N LEU A 412 8.66 -5.85 -20.54
CA LEU A 412 10.06 -5.49 -20.74
C LEU A 412 10.15 -3.98 -21.07
N PHE A 413 10.97 -3.25 -20.34
CA PHE A 413 11.21 -1.85 -20.60
C PHE A 413 12.66 -1.60 -21.05
N VAL A 414 12.85 -1.03 -22.24
CA VAL A 414 14.17 -0.73 -22.81
C VAL A 414 14.33 0.77 -23.04
N MET A 415 15.40 1.34 -22.50
CA MET A 415 15.75 2.75 -22.67
C MET A 415 16.93 2.91 -23.60
N THR A 416 16.80 3.78 -24.60
CA THR A 416 17.83 4.13 -25.57
C THR A 416 18.20 5.62 -25.47
N ASP A 417 19.18 6.05 -26.23
CA ASP A 417 19.69 7.42 -26.24
C ASP A 417 19.01 8.36 -27.27
N ASP A 418 18.46 7.80 -28.34
CA ASP A 418 17.75 8.59 -29.36
C ASP A 418 16.57 7.81 -30.01
N THR A 419 15.76 8.50 -30.78
CA THR A 419 14.55 7.97 -31.43
C THR A 419 14.86 6.94 -32.52
N ARG A 420 15.96 7.10 -33.23
CA ARG A 420 16.38 6.17 -34.27
C ARG A 420 16.82 4.85 -33.65
N ASN A 421 17.53 4.91 -32.54
CA ASN A 421 17.95 3.74 -31.81
C ASN A 421 16.76 3.02 -31.14
N CYS A 422 15.69 3.73 -30.78
CA CYS A 422 14.43 3.10 -30.35
C CYS A 422 13.84 2.24 -31.48
N ASP A 423 13.71 2.78 -32.67
CA ASP A 423 13.15 2.05 -33.81
C ASP A 423 14.04 0.84 -34.17
N GLU A 424 15.38 1.00 -34.16
CA GLU A 424 16.33 -0.09 -34.39
C GLU A 424 16.20 -1.21 -33.35
N VAL A 425 16.11 -0.86 -32.06
CA VAL A 425 15.95 -1.82 -30.98
C VAL A 425 14.61 -2.55 -31.05
N ALA A 426 13.52 -1.83 -31.35
CA ALA A 426 12.20 -2.46 -31.48
C ALA A 426 12.20 -3.48 -32.64
N ALA A 427 12.69 -3.09 -33.80
CA ALA A 427 12.79 -3.98 -34.94
C ALA A 427 13.70 -5.20 -34.67
N HIS A 428 14.81 -5.00 -33.93
CA HIS A 428 15.70 -6.08 -33.51
C HIS A 428 15.00 -7.08 -32.57
N LEU A 429 14.31 -6.57 -31.56
CA LEU A 429 13.59 -7.41 -30.59
C LEU A 429 12.50 -8.25 -31.28
N GLU A 430 11.72 -7.63 -32.18
CA GLU A 430 10.67 -8.34 -32.92
C GLU A 430 11.21 -9.39 -33.89
N ALA A 431 12.32 -9.09 -34.58
CA ALA A 431 12.93 -10.00 -35.54
C ALA A 431 13.64 -11.20 -34.87
N ARG A 432 14.25 -10.98 -33.68
CA ARG A 432 15.07 -11.96 -33.01
C ARG A 432 14.27 -12.89 -32.11
N TYR A 433 13.21 -12.38 -31.47
CA TYR A 433 12.46 -13.09 -30.44
C TYR A 433 10.99 -13.26 -30.85
N PRO A 434 10.56 -14.50 -31.18
CA PRO A 434 9.18 -14.77 -31.62
C PRO A 434 8.11 -14.29 -30.62
N GLU A 435 8.43 -14.30 -29.33
CA GLU A 435 7.53 -13.88 -28.26
C GLU A 435 7.23 -12.37 -28.28
N LEU A 436 8.09 -11.58 -28.93
CA LEU A 436 7.97 -10.13 -29.03
C LEU A 436 7.52 -9.68 -30.43
N GLN A 437 7.31 -10.60 -31.40
CA GLN A 437 6.90 -10.25 -32.74
C GLN A 437 5.55 -9.50 -32.75
N GLY A 438 5.53 -8.26 -33.24
CA GLY A 438 4.37 -7.37 -33.24
C GLY A 438 3.88 -6.96 -31.85
N ALA A 439 4.73 -7.16 -30.81
CA ALA A 439 4.41 -6.91 -29.42
C ALA A 439 5.30 -5.87 -28.74
N VAL A 440 6.05 -5.09 -29.53
CA VAL A 440 6.89 -4.00 -29.02
C VAL A 440 6.20 -2.66 -29.26
N LEU A 441 5.98 -1.89 -28.19
CA LEU A 441 5.47 -0.54 -28.23
C LEU A 441 6.65 0.44 -28.23
N VAL A 442 6.75 1.28 -29.24
CA VAL A 442 7.77 2.34 -29.30
C VAL A 442 7.15 3.65 -28.86
N ILE A 443 7.74 4.28 -27.85
CA ILE A 443 7.27 5.56 -27.31
C ILE A 443 8.33 6.64 -27.55
N HIS A 444 8.23 7.29 -28.68
CA HIS A 444 8.96 8.52 -28.99
C HIS A 444 8.18 9.32 -30.03
N THR A 445 8.49 10.60 -30.14
CA THR A 445 8.01 11.44 -31.23
C THR A 445 9.16 11.68 -32.22
N LYS A 446 8.85 11.72 -33.51
CA LYS A 446 9.85 11.98 -34.60
C LYS A 446 10.51 13.36 -34.50
N ASN A 447 9.99 14.23 -33.65
CA ASN A 447 10.50 15.59 -33.41
C ASN A 447 11.19 15.66 -32.03
N ASN A 448 12.44 15.25 -31.94
CA ASN A 448 13.33 15.40 -30.77
C ASN A 448 12.77 14.97 -29.41
N GLY A 449 11.83 14.03 -29.35
CA GLY A 449 11.24 13.55 -28.10
C GLY A 449 10.09 14.41 -27.57
N GLU A 450 9.63 15.40 -28.28
CA GLU A 450 8.52 16.27 -27.88
C GLU A 450 7.18 15.70 -28.35
N ILE A 451 6.30 15.44 -27.44
CA ILE A 451 4.86 15.37 -27.68
C ILE A 451 4.39 16.83 -27.61
N SER A 452 4.42 17.54 -28.77
CA SER A 452 3.96 18.93 -28.82
C SER A 452 2.42 18.97 -28.75
N GLU A 453 1.87 19.95 -28.03
CA GLU A 453 0.45 20.24 -27.99
C GLU A 453 -0.14 20.75 -29.30
N SER A 454 0.69 20.98 -30.31
CA SER A 454 0.34 21.68 -31.54
C SER A 454 0.43 20.84 -32.81
N THR A 455 0.09 19.56 -32.75
CA THR A 455 -0.05 18.74 -33.97
C THR A 455 -1.51 18.58 -34.34
N SER A 456 -1.95 19.23 -35.38
CA SER A 456 -3.29 19.05 -35.95
C SER A 456 -3.32 17.86 -36.94
N GLY A 457 -4.38 17.06 -36.89
CA GLY A 457 -4.65 16.02 -37.88
C GLY A 457 -4.11 14.63 -37.48
N LYS A 458 -3.67 13.84 -38.47
CA LYS A 458 -3.24 12.44 -38.33
C LYS A 458 -2.20 12.19 -37.22
N SER A 459 -1.38 13.16 -36.88
CA SER A 459 -0.39 13.00 -35.81
C SER A 459 -0.99 13.11 -34.42
N GLU A 460 -2.13 13.74 -34.25
CA GLU A 460 -2.87 13.79 -32.97
C GLU A 460 -3.55 12.46 -32.71
N GLU A 461 -4.19 11.87 -33.72
CA GLU A 461 -4.78 10.52 -33.62
C GLU A 461 -3.74 9.44 -33.30
N GLU A 462 -2.55 9.53 -33.90
CA GLU A 462 -1.44 8.59 -33.63
C GLU A 462 -0.92 8.76 -32.21
N LEU A 463 -0.83 9.96 -31.68
CA LEU A 463 -0.40 10.24 -30.32
C LEU A 463 -1.42 9.76 -29.29
N ASP A 464 -2.69 9.98 -29.53
CA ASP A 464 -3.76 9.51 -28.67
C ASP A 464 -3.84 7.98 -28.64
N PHE A 465 -3.63 7.35 -29.78
CA PHE A 465 -3.49 5.90 -29.86
C PHE A 465 -2.30 5.38 -29.04
N LEU A 466 -1.11 5.99 -29.15
CA LEU A 466 0.07 5.59 -28.37
C LEU A 466 -0.14 5.80 -26.87
N ARG A 467 -0.80 6.89 -26.47
CA ARG A 467 -1.17 7.16 -25.08
C ARG A 467 -2.12 6.10 -24.56
N GLU A 468 -3.12 5.74 -25.33
CA GLU A 468 -4.10 4.70 -24.94
C GLU A 468 -3.44 3.33 -24.85
N GLN A 469 -2.60 2.93 -25.84
CA GLN A 469 -1.84 1.67 -25.77
C GLN A 469 -0.91 1.63 -24.56
N SER A 470 -0.28 2.74 -24.24
CA SER A 470 0.59 2.85 -23.05
C SER A 470 -0.18 2.73 -21.74
N ARG A 471 -1.39 3.28 -21.64
CA ARG A 471 -2.25 3.14 -20.45
C ARG A 471 -2.75 1.72 -20.26
N GLN A 472 -3.08 1.04 -21.34
CA GLN A 472 -3.63 -0.31 -21.33
C GLN A 472 -2.56 -1.42 -21.36
N ILE A 473 -1.27 -1.08 -21.28
CA ILE A 473 -0.20 -2.07 -21.47
C ILE A 473 -0.22 -3.18 -20.45
N ASP A 474 -0.71 -2.92 -19.24
CA ASP A 474 -0.85 -3.90 -18.16
C ASP A 474 -1.98 -4.91 -18.42
N SER A 475 -2.96 -4.56 -19.25
CA SER A 475 -4.05 -5.45 -19.60
C SER A 475 -3.55 -6.70 -20.33
N TRP A 476 -4.06 -7.87 -19.97
CA TRP A 476 -3.74 -9.12 -20.64
C TRP A 476 -4.11 -9.09 -22.12
N ASP A 477 -5.21 -8.41 -22.46
CA ASP A 477 -5.74 -8.33 -23.83
C ASP A 477 -4.93 -7.39 -24.73
N ASN A 478 -4.13 -6.48 -24.16
CA ASN A 478 -3.22 -5.66 -24.93
C ASN A 478 -2.07 -6.50 -25.48
N LYS A 479 -1.81 -6.45 -26.80
CA LYS A 479 -0.79 -7.25 -27.46
C LYS A 479 0.65 -6.93 -27.05
N HIS A 480 0.93 -5.70 -26.61
CA HIS A 480 2.29 -5.24 -26.33
C HIS A 480 2.85 -5.88 -25.06
N ARG A 481 4.09 -6.33 -25.12
CA ARG A 481 4.83 -7.00 -24.03
C ARG A 481 6.16 -6.32 -23.72
N ALA A 482 6.61 -5.44 -24.62
CA ALA A 482 7.79 -4.64 -24.43
C ALA A 482 7.52 -3.19 -24.79
N VAL A 483 8.22 -2.28 -24.12
CA VAL A 483 8.24 -0.85 -24.40
C VAL A 483 9.68 -0.43 -24.68
N VAL A 484 9.90 0.30 -25.77
CA VAL A 484 11.19 0.91 -26.07
C VAL A 484 11.00 2.42 -26.12
N SER A 485 11.80 3.16 -25.36
CA SER A 485 11.69 4.63 -25.24
C SER A 485 13.07 5.30 -25.19
N VAL A 486 13.16 6.53 -25.68
CA VAL A 486 14.40 7.33 -25.64
C VAL A 486 14.76 7.78 -24.24
N MET A 487 13.77 8.11 -23.47
CA MET A 487 13.97 8.63 -22.11
C MET A 487 13.24 7.74 -21.11
N VAL A 488 13.63 7.91 -19.88
CA VAL A 488 12.76 7.53 -18.79
C VAL A 488 11.36 7.97 -19.17
N LEU A 489 10.45 7.03 -19.16
CA LEU A 489 9.04 7.30 -19.42
C LEU A 489 8.63 8.58 -18.71
N ARG A 490 8.12 9.54 -19.48
CA ARG A 490 7.78 10.87 -18.95
C ARG A 490 6.86 10.75 -17.75
N GLU A 491 6.85 11.73 -16.92
CA GLU A 491 5.90 11.88 -15.82
C GLU A 491 4.48 11.57 -16.29
N GLY A 492 3.72 10.83 -15.48
CA GLY A 492 2.36 10.38 -15.83
C GLY A 492 2.24 8.93 -16.30
N TRP A 493 3.34 8.24 -16.66
CA TRP A 493 3.28 6.81 -17.00
C TRP A 493 3.04 5.96 -15.75
N ASP A 494 1.95 5.21 -15.74
CA ASP A 494 1.51 4.40 -14.60
C ASP A 494 1.41 2.91 -14.97
N VAL A 495 2.54 2.26 -15.20
CA VAL A 495 2.61 0.84 -15.52
C VAL A 495 3.09 0.05 -14.32
N GLN A 496 2.34 -0.99 -13.95
CA GLN A 496 2.59 -1.82 -12.78
C GLN A 496 3.36 -3.10 -13.12
N ASN A 497 3.26 -3.53 -14.36
CA ASN A 497 3.69 -4.86 -14.77
C ASN A 497 5.13 -4.91 -15.32
N VAL A 498 5.92 -3.86 -15.15
CA VAL A 498 7.34 -3.88 -15.50
C VAL A 498 8.07 -4.88 -14.61
N THR A 499 8.72 -5.87 -15.21
CA THR A 499 9.51 -6.89 -14.51
C THR A 499 11.00 -6.82 -14.86
N THR A 500 11.32 -6.16 -15.97
CA THR A 500 12.70 -6.02 -16.42
C THR A 500 12.92 -4.65 -17.07
N ILE A 501 13.99 -3.99 -16.67
CA ILE A 501 14.45 -2.70 -17.21
C ILE A 501 15.81 -2.90 -17.87
N VAL A 502 15.98 -2.43 -19.10
CA VAL A 502 17.25 -2.43 -19.83
C VAL A 502 17.65 -1.00 -20.16
N GLY A 503 18.74 -0.53 -19.57
CA GLY A 503 19.27 0.83 -19.78
C GLY A 503 20.51 0.84 -20.67
N LEU A 504 20.35 1.35 -21.91
CA LEU A 504 21.41 1.40 -22.93
C LEU A 504 21.94 2.83 -23.18
N ARG A 505 21.46 3.78 -22.41
CA ARG A 505 21.84 5.18 -22.54
C ARG A 505 23.07 5.50 -21.70
N PRO A 506 24.05 6.29 -22.21
CA PRO A 506 25.07 6.87 -21.37
C PRO A 506 24.45 7.98 -20.49
N TYR A 507 24.34 7.72 -19.19
CA TYR A 507 23.91 8.74 -18.23
C TYR A 507 25.11 9.61 -17.86
N THR A 508 25.16 10.82 -18.39
CA THR A 508 26.16 11.81 -17.98
C THR A 508 25.59 12.68 -16.87
N SER A 509 26.44 13.18 -15.99
CA SER A 509 26.08 14.13 -14.92
C SER A 509 25.34 15.39 -15.40
N LYS A 510 25.40 15.68 -16.71
CA LYS A 510 24.68 16.77 -17.35
C LYS A 510 23.17 16.54 -17.50
N ALA A 511 22.68 15.29 -17.39
CA ALA A 511 21.28 14.97 -17.63
C ALA A 511 20.37 15.34 -16.44
N LYS A 512 20.94 15.66 -15.27
CA LYS A 512 20.22 16.11 -14.03
C LYS A 512 19.00 15.24 -13.64
N ILE A 513 18.92 13.99 -14.14
CA ILE A 513 17.84 13.04 -13.83
C ILE A 513 18.26 12.21 -12.63
N LEU A 514 17.40 12.09 -11.64
CA LEU A 514 17.66 11.28 -10.46
C LEU A 514 17.34 9.80 -10.71
N PRO A 515 18.15 8.86 -10.20
CA PRO A 515 17.89 7.42 -10.30
C PRO A 515 16.50 7.01 -9.82
N GLU A 516 16.03 7.67 -8.76
CA GLU A 516 14.73 7.46 -8.16
C GLU A 516 13.58 7.74 -9.14
N GLN A 517 13.69 8.77 -9.97
CA GLN A 517 12.68 9.08 -10.99
C GLN A 517 12.64 8.04 -12.09
N THR A 518 13.82 7.54 -12.47
CA THR A 518 13.96 6.55 -13.54
C THR A 518 13.43 5.19 -13.10
N LEU A 519 13.89 4.70 -11.97
CA LEU A 519 13.52 3.40 -11.46
C LEU A 519 12.11 3.41 -10.88
N GLY A 520 11.73 4.46 -10.15
CA GLY A 520 10.49 4.51 -9.38
C GLY A 520 9.23 4.17 -10.19
N ARG A 521 9.24 4.44 -11.50
CA ARG A 521 8.14 4.07 -12.39
C ARG A 521 8.07 2.58 -12.69
N GLY A 522 9.22 1.92 -12.80
CA GLY A 522 9.30 0.47 -12.95
C GLY A 522 9.11 -0.29 -11.64
N LEU A 523 9.15 0.40 -10.49
CA LEU A 523 9.01 -0.22 -9.17
C LEU A 523 7.57 -0.36 -8.69
N ARG A 524 6.57 0.08 -9.44
CA ARG A 524 5.17 -0.06 -9.04
C ARG A 524 4.75 -1.51 -8.97
N ARG A 525 3.97 -1.86 -7.95
CA ARG A 525 3.55 -3.25 -7.69
C ARG A 525 2.42 -3.70 -8.59
N MET A 526 2.51 -4.97 -9.01
CA MET A 526 1.49 -5.73 -9.73
C MET A 526 0.46 -6.35 -8.77
N PHE A 527 0.92 -6.84 -7.62
CA PHE A 527 0.11 -7.51 -6.59
C PHE A 527 -0.15 -6.54 -5.43
N ARG A 528 -1.00 -5.55 -5.67
CA ARG A 528 -1.36 -4.57 -4.65
C ARG A 528 -2.18 -5.22 -3.53
N GLY A 529 -1.86 -4.91 -2.28
CA GLY A 529 -2.56 -5.44 -1.11
C GLY A 529 -2.25 -6.90 -0.77
N GLU A 530 -1.33 -7.55 -1.49
CA GLU A 530 -0.88 -8.91 -1.22
C GLU A 530 0.53 -8.91 -0.60
N SER A 531 0.79 -9.83 0.32
CA SER A 531 2.11 -10.03 0.95
C SER A 531 3.06 -10.80 0.04
N ILE A 532 3.20 -10.36 -1.21
CA ILE A 532 4.07 -10.96 -2.21
C ILE A 532 5.22 -10.01 -2.46
N GLU A 533 6.45 -10.43 -2.20
CA GLU A 533 7.63 -9.66 -2.54
C GLU A 533 7.79 -9.64 -4.07
N GLU A 534 7.77 -8.44 -4.64
CA GLU A 534 7.97 -8.22 -6.07
C GLU A 534 9.35 -7.61 -6.34
N LYS A 535 10.01 -8.12 -7.38
CA LYS A 535 11.33 -7.66 -7.79
C LYS A 535 11.31 -7.25 -9.27
N VAL A 536 12.16 -6.29 -9.62
CA VAL A 536 12.40 -5.87 -11.00
C VAL A 536 13.88 -6.09 -11.36
N SER A 537 14.15 -6.84 -12.41
CA SER A 537 15.52 -7.02 -12.93
C SER A 537 15.97 -5.75 -13.66
N VAL A 538 17.13 -5.23 -13.28
CA VAL A 538 17.72 -4.04 -13.89
C VAL A 538 19.02 -4.44 -14.58
N VAL A 539 19.05 -4.33 -15.90
CA VAL A 539 20.20 -4.65 -16.77
C VAL A 539 20.62 -3.38 -17.50
N GLY A 540 21.91 -3.18 -17.73
CA GLY A 540 22.32 -2.01 -18.50
C GLY A 540 23.82 -1.83 -18.58
N THR A 541 24.24 -0.81 -19.35
CA THR A 541 25.64 -0.39 -19.47
C THR A 541 26.22 -0.05 -18.09
N GLN A 542 27.55 -0.08 -17.95
CA GLN A 542 28.17 0.27 -16.67
C GLN A 542 27.74 1.67 -16.20
N ALA A 543 27.64 2.63 -17.12
CA ALA A 543 27.19 3.98 -16.79
C ALA A 543 25.72 4.02 -16.29
N PHE A 544 24.86 3.14 -16.80
CA PHE A 544 23.52 2.99 -16.30
C PHE A 544 23.48 2.31 -14.93
N ILE A 545 24.28 1.28 -14.73
CA ILE A 545 24.38 0.60 -13.41
C ILE A 545 24.91 1.56 -12.35
N ASP A 546 25.99 2.32 -12.65
CA ASP A 546 26.53 3.33 -11.73
C ASP A 546 25.49 4.41 -11.39
N PHE A 547 24.68 4.80 -12.37
CA PHE A 547 23.55 5.70 -12.15
C PHE A 547 22.49 5.09 -11.22
N VAL A 548 22.10 3.84 -11.46
CA VAL A 548 21.15 3.11 -10.60
C VAL A 548 21.72 2.92 -9.20
N GLU A 549 23.01 2.63 -9.06
CA GLU A 549 23.67 2.51 -7.77
C GLU A 549 23.65 3.83 -6.98
N GLY A 550 23.44 4.96 -7.64
CA GLY A 550 23.19 6.25 -6.98
C GLY A 550 21.99 6.25 -6.02
N ILE A 551 21.06 5.30 -6.17
CA ILE A 551 19.91 5.12 -5.25
C ILE A 551 20.36 4.70 -3.84
N LYS A 552 21.58 4.21 -3.68
CA LYS A 552 22.19 3.93 -2.37
C LYS A 552 22.30 5.21 -1.53
N SER A 553 22.38 6.38 -2.18
CA SER A 553 22.33 7.67 -1.47
C SER A 553 20.99 7.93 -0.77
N GLU A 554 19.92 7.24 -1.17
CA GLU A 554 18.61 7.26 -0.51
C GLU A 554 18.45 6.11 0.53
N GLY A 555 19.55 5.42 0.89
CA GLY A 555 19.57 4.36 1.87
C GLY A 555 19.10 2.98 1.36
N VAL A 556 18.90 2.83 0.05
CA VAL A 556 18.45 1.56 -0.55
C VAL A 556 19.62 0.60 -0.68
N ASP A 557 19.50 -0.56 -0.05
CA ASP A 557 20.40 -1.69 -0.30
C ASP A 557 20.00 -2.39 -1.60
N LEU A 558 20.92 -2.41 -2.57
CA LEU A 558 20.68 -3.06 -3.84
C LEU A 558 21.02 -4.56 -3.75
N GLU A 559 20.11 -5.39 -4.19
CA GLU A 559 20.32 -6.82 -4.30
C GLU A 559 21.05 -7.16 -5.61
N TYR A 560 22.15 -7.94 -5.50
CA TYR A 560 22.88 -8.47 -6.64
C TYR A 560 22.64 -9.97 -6.75
N ARG A 561 22.34 -10.45 -7.95
CA ARG A 561 22.08 -11.87 -8.16
C ARG A 561 22.58 -12.38 -9.51
N PRO A 562 22.83 -13.70 -9.65
CA PRO A 562 23.09 -14.31 -10.94
C PRO A 562 21.93 -14.10 -11.90
N MET A 563 22.21 -13.63 -13.11
CA MET A 563 21.25 -13.48 -14.20
C MET A 563 21.68 -14.27 -15.43
N GLY A 564 20.74 -14.74 -16.26
CA GLY A 564 20.97 -15.49 -17.49
C GLY A 564 20.11 -16.75 -17.58
N ASP A 565 20.36 -17.56 -18.61
CA ASP A 565 19.51 -18.69 -19.09
C ASP A 565 19.11 -19.67 -17.96
N ARG A 566 20.04 -20.00 -17.07
CA ARG A 566 19.84 -21.07 -16.06
C ARG A 566 19.47 -20.53 -14.68
N THR A 567 19.19 -19.25 -14.58
CA THR A 567 18.84 -18.65 -13.30
C THR A 567 17.31 -18.50 -13.19
N PRO A 568 16.74 -18.68 -12.00
CA PRO A 568 15.30 -18.51 -11.83
C PRO A 568 14.87 -17.02 -11.95
N PRO A 569 13.59 -16.72 -12.24
CA PRO A 569 13.10 -15.34 -12.23
C PRO A 569 13.20 -14.71 -10.83
N PRO A 570 13.33 -13.38 -10.71
CA PRO A 570 13.44 -12.71 -9.41
C PRO A 570 12.11 -12.62 -8.65
N GLY A 571 11.01 -12.61 -9.37
CA GLY A 571 9.67 -12.34 -8.84
C GLY A 571 9.04 -13.52 -8.09
N PRO A 572 7.75 -13.42 -7.76
CA PRO A 572 7.01 -14.47 -7.08
C PRO A 572 7.02 -15.77 -7.88
N MET A 573 6.79 -16.86 -7.19
CA MET A 573 6.63 -18.20 -7.76
C MET A 573 5.16 -18.50 -7.96
N VAL A 574 4.81 -19.14 -9.08
CA VAL A 574 3.44 -19.60 -9.35
C VAL A 574 3.34 -21.10 -9.12
N ILE A 575 2.38 -21.48 -8.31
CA ILE A 575 1.97 -22.86 -8.06
C ILE A 575 0.69 -23.12 -8.86
N GLU A 576 0.72 -24.16 -9.66
CA GLU A 576 -0.43 -24.56 -10.49
C GLU A 576 -0.51 -26.07 -10.66
N VAL A 577 -1.65 -26.54 -11.10
CA VAL A 577 -1.82 -27.95 -11.52
C VAL A 577 -0.98 -28.19 -12.78
N ASP A 578 -0.07 -29.15 -12.71
CA ASP A 578 0.98 -29.44 -13.71
C ASP A 578 0.40 -30.17 -14.95
N ARG A 579 -0.49 -29.48 -15.69
CA ARG A 579 -1.26 -30.04 -16.82
C ARG A 579 -0.38 -30.36 -18.03
N GLU A 580 0.76 -29.72 -18.15
CA GLU A 580 1.68 -29.91 -19.28
C GLU A 580 2.61 -31.12 -19.11
N ASN A 581 2.78 -31.59 -17.90
CA ASN A 581 3.67 -32.69 -17.56
C ASN A 581 3.01 -34.05 -17.86
N LYS A 582 3.27 -34.56 -19.03
CA LYS A 582 2.72 -35.85 -19.50
C LYS A 582 3.15 -37.06 -18.65
N ALA A 583 4.16 -36.91 -17.79
CA ALA A 583 4.59 -37.97 -16.89
C ALA A 583 3.69 -38.11 -15.64
N LYS A 584 2.80 -37.13 -15.39
CA LYS A 584 1.87 -37.17 -14.27
C LYS A 584 0.47 -37.60 -14.72
N ASP A 585 -0.06 -38.65 -14.09
CA ASP A 585 -1.47 -39.00 -14.22
C ASP A 585 -2.28 -38.15 -13.23
N LEU A 586 -2.74 -36.98 -13.70
CA LEU A 586 -3.46 -36.02 -12.85
C LEU A 586 -4.74 -36.59 -12.26
N GLN A 587 -5.39 -37.56 -12.92
CA GLN A 587 -6.60 -38.19 -12.41
C GLN A 587 -6.29 -39.12 -11.24
N ALA A 588 -5.22 -39.89 -11.35
CA ALA A 588 -4.77 -40.79 -10.26
C ALA A 588 -4.24 -39.99 -9.06
N LEU A 589 -3.55 -38.85 -9.32
CA LEU A 589 -2.96 -37.99 -8.31
C LEU A 589 -3.96 -37.02 -7.65
N ASP A 590 -5.16 -36.85 -8.20
CA ASP A 590 -6.15 -35.95 -7.65
C ASP A 590 -6.65 -36.39 -6.28
N ILE A 591 -6.85 -35.46 -5.38
CA ILE A 591 -7.39 -35.70 -4.04
C ILE A 591 -8.72 -34.95 -3.93
N GLU A 592 -9.76 -35.73 -3.58
CA GLU A 592 -11.10 -35.19 -3.36
C GLU A 592 -11.44 -35.20 -1.88
N LEU A 593 -11.90 -34.08 -1.37
CA LEU A 593 -12.24 -33.85 0.05
C LEU A 593 -13.70 -33.40 0.19
N PRO A 594 -14.41 -33.82 1.26
CA PRO A 594 -15.73 -33.27 1.54
C PRO A 594 -15.65 -31.85 2.08
N ARG A 595 -16.53 -31.00 1.60
CA ARG A 595 -16.80 -29.70 2.23
C ARG A 595 -17.92 -29.86 3.24
N LEU A 596 -17.58 -29.84 4.50
CA LEU A 596 -18.54 -29.97 5.58
C LEU A 596 -19.29 -28.67 5.85
N SER A 597 -20.51 -28.76 6.36
CA SER A 597 -21.18 -27.59 6.94
C SER A 597 -20.44 -27.11 8.20
N ALA A 598 -20.56 -25.83 8.51
CA ALA A 598 -19.98 -25.29 9.74
C ALA A 598 -20.51 -26.08 10.95
N ARG A 599 -19.60 -26.56 11.79
CA ARG A 599 -19.91 -27.22 13.04
C ARG A 599 -20.01 -26.21 14.18
N ILE A 600 -19.14 -25.20 14.13
CA ILE A 600 -19.07 -24.11 15.08
C ILE A 600 -19.71 -22.88 14.45
N GLU A 601 -20.77 -22.40 15.06
CA GLU A 601 -21.51 -21.22 14.60
C GLU A 601 -21.70 -20.22 15.74
N ARG A 602 -21.92 -18.96 15.38
CA ARG A 602 -22.21 -17.90 16.35
C ARG A 602 -23.73 -17.68 16.41
N ASP A 603 -24.33 -17.93 17.59
CA ASP A 603 -25.75 -17.64 17.86
C ASP A 603 -25.86 -16.44 18.83
N TYR A 604 -26.33 -15.31 18.32
CA TYR A 604 -26.46 -14.06 19.08
C TYR A 604 -27.65 -14.01 20.03
N LYS A 605 -28.59 -14.96 19.95
CA LYS A 605 -29.79 -14.99 20.81
C LYS A 605 -29.47 -15.15 22.28
N ASN A 606 -28.30 -15.71 22.57
CA ASN A 606 -27.88 -16.00 23.94
C ASN A 606 -27.21 -14.82 24.67
N LEU A 607 -26.99 -13.66 24.00
CA LEU A 607 -26.38 -12.50 24.67
C LEU A 607 -27.13 -12.02 25.89
N ASN A 608 -28.46 -12.20 25.94
CA ASN A 608 -29.28 -11.86 27.08
C ASN A 608 -28.91 -12.68 28.35
N LEU A 609 -28.35 -13.87 28.19
CA LEU A 609 -27.91 -14.75 29.25
C LEU A 609 -26.56 -14.34 29.87
N LEU A 610 -25.92 -13.33 29.34
CA LEU A 610 -24.67 -12.82 29.90
C LEU A 610 -24.92 -12.31 31.32
N ASP A 611 -24.28 -12.98 32.28
CA ASP A 611 -24.40 -12.65 33.69
C ASP A 611 -23.06 -12.12 34.24
N PRO A 612 -22.92 -10.81 34.43
CA PRO A 612 -21.69 -10.22 34.94
C PRO A 612 -21.30 -10.67 36.34
N GLN A 613 -22.26 -11.15 37.13
CA GLN A 613 -21.98 -11.62 38.53
C GLN A 613 -21.34 -13.01 38.53
N SER A 614 -21.47 -13.76 37.45
CA SER A 614 -20.82 -15.08 37.28
C SER A 614 -19.37 -15.00 36.81
N PHE A 615 -18.86 -13.81 36.50
CA PHE A 615 -17.51 -13.66 35.95
C PHE A 615 -16.44 -13.93 37.04
N THR A 616 -15.48 -14.76 36.62
CA THR A 616 -14.31 -15.08 37.46
C THR A 616 -13.13 -14.24 37.00
N ASN A 617 -12.97 -13.08 37.58
CA ASN A 617 -11.83 -12.18 37.30
C ASN A 617 -11.15 -11.79 38.61
N LYS A 618 -9.88 -11.43 38.56
CA LYS A 618 -9.18 -10.78 39.65
C LYS A 618 -9.78 -9.39 39.86
N ARG A 619 -10.37 -9.12 40.99
CA ARG A 619 -10.85 -7.80 41.35
C ARG A 619 -9.69 -6.85 41.56
N LEU A 620 -9.87 -5.62 41.11
CA LEU A 620 -8.83 -4.59 41.09
C LEU A 620 -9.02 -3.62 42.26
N ALA A 621 -7.91 -3.21 42.86
CA ALA A 621 -7.95 -2.13 43.83
C ALA A 621 -8.19 -0.80 43.14
N VAL A 622 -9.02 0.06 43.72
CA VAL A 622 -9.23 1.43 43.23
C VAL A 622 -8.02 2.27 43.64
N LYS A 623 -7.35 2.84 42.61
CA LYS A 623 -6.27 3.80 42.79
C LYS A 623 -6.83 5.20 43.03
N VAL A 624 -6.20 5.99 43.89
CA VAL A 624 -6.56 7.38 44.13
C VAL A 624 -5.66 8.26 43.24
N PHE A 625 -6.27 8.96 42.33
CA PHE A 625 -5.61 9.90 41.44
C PHE A 625 -5.79 11.34 41.90
N SER A 626 -4.81 12.20 41.69
CA SER A 626 -4.94 13.63 41.93
C SER A 626 -6.01 14.26 41.00
N ALA A 627 -6.55 15.40 41.39
CA ALA A 627 -7.55 16.13 40.60
C ALA A 627 -7.08 16.46 39.17
N GLN A 628 -5.78 16.58 38.96
CA GLN A 628 -5.20 16.79 37.63
C GLN A 628 -5.17 15.47 36.82
N GLU A 629 -4.77 14.37 37.43
CA GLU A 629 -4.72 13.06 36.77
C GLU A 629 -6.13 12.51 36.44
N GLN A 630 -7.11 12.83 37.24
CA GLN A 630 -8.53 12.45 37.00
C GLN A 630 -9.09 13.09 35.73
N ARG A 631 -8.48 14.17 35.27
CA ARG A 631 -8.87 14.83 34.01
C ARG A 631 -8.28 14.19 32.76
N GLU A 632 -7.42 13.18 32.92
CA GLU A 632 -6.77 12.48 31.78
C GLU A 632 -7.28 11.04 31.72
N ILE A 633 -8.29 10.78 30.89
CA ILE A 633 -8.78 9.42 30.63
C ILE A 633 -8.18 8.98 29.28
N ILE A 634 -7.27 7.99 29.35
CA ILE A 634 -6.50 7.52 28.20
C ILE A 634 -6.68 6.01 28.11
N PHE A 635 -7.23 5.53 27.00
CA PHE A 635 -7.33 4.09 26.71
C PHE A 635 -6.20 3.67 25.78
N ASN A 636 -5.52 2.58 26.13
CA ASN A 636 -4.50 1.97 25.29
C ASN A 636 -5.11 0.76 24.54
N ASP A 637 -4.69 0.56 23.29
CA ASP A 637 -4.96 -0.68 22.59
C ASP A 637 -4.27 -1.84 23.30
N LEU A 638 -4.98 -2.93 23.54
CA LEU A 638 -4.49 -4.04 24.37
C LEU A 638 -3.49 -4.92 23.62
N ASP A 639 -3.57 -4.97 22.30
CA ASP A 639 -2.72 -5.82 21.48
C ASP A 639 -1.42 -5.11 21.10
N THR A 640 -1.47 -3.80 20.86
CA THR A 640 -0.33 -2.99 20.44
C THR A 640 0.30 -2.20 21.59
N GLY A 641 -0.40 -2.02 22.70
CA GLY A 641 0.00 -1.12 23.79
C GLY A 641 -0.11 0.36 23.44
N GLU A 642 -0.58 0.69 22.25
CA GLU A 642 -0.77 2.05 21.78
C GLU A 642 -2.00 2.70 22.41
N ARG A 643 -1.99 4.02 22.52
CA ARG A 643 -3.11 4.80 23.03
C ARG A 643 -4.23 4.83 22.00
N SER A 644 -5.28 4.05 22.21
CA SER A 644 -6.39 3.91 21.26
C SER A 644 -7.43 5.02 21.38
N HIS A 645 -7.57 5.64 22.56
CA HIS A 645 -8.52 6.71 22.80
C HIS A 645 -8.06 7.61 23.94
N ILE A 646 -8.02 8.92 23.70
CA ILE A 646 -7.70 9.92 24.73
C ILE A 646 -8.89 10.86 24.85
N THR A 647 -9.51 10.89 26.01
CA THR A 647 -10.43 11.95 26.36
C THR A 647 -9.76 12.82 27.41
N ARG A 648 -9.16 13.93 26.99
CA ARG A 648 -8.71 15.00 27.90
C ARG A 648 -9.88 15.93 28.15
N MET A 649 -10.12 16.24 29.43
CA MET A 649 -11.10 17.24 29.79
C MET A 649 -10.48 18.64 29.67
N ASP A 650 -10.78 19.34 28.59
CA ASP A 650 -10.79 20.80 28.62
C ASP A 650 -12.13 21.28 29.18
N THR A 651 -12.17 22.50 29.67
CA THR A 651 -13.17 23.12 30.55
C THR A 651 -14.63 23.04 30.09
N GLU A 652 -14.93 22.48 28.92
CA GLU A 652 -16.27 22.38 28.34
C GLU A 652 -16.82 20.96 28.17
N PHE A 653 -16.01 19.90 28.27
CA PHE A 653 -16.46 18.51 28.13
C PHE A 653 -16.04 17.63 29.31
N THR A 654 -17.01 17.24 30.13
CA THR A 654 -16.81 16.24 31.20
C THR A 654 -17.18 14.88 30.65
N PRO A 655 -16.24 13.90 30.51
CA PRO A 655 -16.59 12.55 30.10
C PRO A 655 -17.56 11.94 31.10
N THR A 656 -18.64 11.43 30.58
CA THR A 656 -19.63 10.72 31.36
C THR A 656 -19.32 9.24 31.34
N TYR A 657 -19.84 8.48 32.31
CA TYR A 657 -19.68 7.04 32.29
C TYR A 657 -20.26 6.41 31.00
N GLN A 658 -21.27 7.03 30.40
CA GLN A 658 -21.85 6.60 29.14
C GLN A 658 -20.81 6.56 28.02
N ASN A 659 -19.92 7.54 27.96
CA ASN A 659 -18.85 7.61 26.96
C ASN A 659 -17.84 6.48 27.17
N VAL A 660 -17.44 6.26 28.43
CA VAL A 660 -16.45 5.23 28.80
C VAL A 660 -17.00 3.82 28.60
N VAL A 661 -18.20 3.54 29.11
CA VAL A 661 -18.85 2.23 28.94
C VAL A 661 -19.19 1.98 27.47
N GLY A 662 -19.62 3.03 26.76
CA GLY A 662 -19.85 2.99 25.31
C GLY A 662 -18.59 2.67 24.50
N PHE A 663 -17.42 3.16 24.92
CA PHE A 663 -16.14 2.76 24.32
C PHE A 663 -15.91 1.25 24.45
N PHE A 664 -16.06 0.68 25.63
CA PHE A 664 -15.91 -0.77 25.84
C PHE A 664 -16.93 -1.58 25.03
N ALA A 665 -18.20 -1.13 25.00
CA ALA A 665 -19.23 -1.81 24.23
C ALA A 665 -18.89 -1.83 22.72
N ARG A 666 -18.49 -0.69 22.14
CA ARG A 666 -18.07 -0.60 20.72
C ARG A 666 -16.83 -1.45 20.46
N THR A 667 -15.83 -1.43 21.34
CA THR A 667 -14.63 -2.26 21.21
C THR A 667 -14.98 -3.74 21.18
N LEU A 668 -15.81 -4.22 22.11
CA LEU A 668 -16.25 -5.61 22.12
C LEU A 668 -17.06 -5.98 20.87
N MET A 669 -17.96 -5.10 20.42
CA MET A 669 -18.74 -5.37 19.21
C MET A 669 -17.85 -5.47 17.96
N ARG A 670 -16.88 -4.56 17.82
CA ARG A 670 -15.92 -4.59 16.72
C ARG A 670 -15.07 -5.87 16.76
N ASP A 671 -14.44 -6.15 17.88
CA ASP A 671 -13.49 -7.27 18.03
C ASP A 671 -14.17 -8.63 17.86
N LEU A 672 -15.41 -8.73 18.32
CA LEU A 672 -16.22 -9.95 18.19
C LEU A 672 -17.09 -9.97 16.93
N ARG A 673 -17.05 -8.91 16.11
CA ARG A 673 -17.86 -8.75 14.88
C ARG A 673 -19.36 -8.96 15.12
N LEU A 674 -19.87 -8.40 16.23
CA LEU A 674 -21.27 -8.51 16.56
C LEU A 674 -22.10 -7.51 15.77
N VAL A 675 -23.16 -7.98 15.13
CA VAL A 675 -24.05 -7.16 14.30
C VAL A 675 -25.17 -6.49 15.10
N GLY A 676 -25.35 -6.86 16.38
CA GLY A 676 -26.39 -6.33 17.25
C GLY A 676 -26.15 -6.65 18.73
N GLY A 677 -26.98 -6.09 19.62
CA GLY A 677 -26.89 -6.33 21.06
C GLY A 677 -26.05 -5.31 21.84
N GLN A 678 -25.76 -4.15 21.25
CA GLN A 678 -24.98 -3.09 21.89
C GLN A 678 -25.62 -2.63 23.22
N ASP A 679 -26.93 -2.48 23.26
CA ASP A 679 -27.71 -2.10 24.43
C ASP A 679 -27.59 -3.13 25.56
N ILE A 680 -27.61 -4.41 25.21
CA ILE A 680 -27.46 -5.52 26.15
C ILE A 680 -26.04 -5.49 26.74
N ILE A 681 -25.01 -5.42 25.86
CA ILE A 681 -23.61 -5.38 26.26
C ILE A 681 -23.35 -4.15 27.15
N PHE A 682 -23.86 -2.98 26.76
CA PHE A 682 -23.71 -1.75 27.56
C PHE A 682 -24.29 -1.90 28.98
N GLY A 683 -25.51 -2.43 29.10
CA GLY A 683 -26.14 -2.68 30.42
C GLY A 683 -25.33 -3.65 31.27
N LYS A 684 -24.81 -4.73 30.68
CA LYS A 684 -23.99 -5.74 31.35
C LYS A 684 -22.61 -5.20 31.74
N LEU A 685 -21.98 -4.40 30.90
CA LEU A 685 -20.73 -3.69 31.23
C LEU A 685 -20.91 -2.75 32.40
N LYS A 686 -21.97 -1.96 32.41
CA LYS A 686 -22.30 -1.05 33.51
C LYS A 686 -22.39 -1.82 34.83
N SER A 687 -23.20 -2.89 34.89
CA SER A 687 -23.34 -3.73 36.09
C SER A 687 -22.01 -4.35 36.53
N PHE A 688 -21.21 -4.88 35.60
CA PHE A 688 -19.91 -5.47 35.90
C PHE A 688 -18.92 -4.46 36.48
N ILE A 689 -18.84 -3.27 35.94
CA ILE A 689 -17.94 -2.23 36.43
C ILE A 689 -18.34 -1.78 37.81
N GLN A 690 -19.63 -1.62 38.07
CA GLN A 690 -20.15 -1.18 39.36
C GLN A 690 -19.93 -2.19 40.50
N GLU A 691 -20.05 -3.49 40.22
CA GLU A 691 -20.15 -4.51 41.27
C GLU A 691 -19.07 -5.62 41.16
N GLY A 692 -18.47 -5.84 39.98
CA GLY A 692 -17.61 -7.00 39.69
C GLY A 692 -16.16 -6.71 39.40
N LEU A 693 -15.82 -5.52 38.89
CA LEU A 693 -14.48 -5.18 38.47
C LEU A 693 -13.53 -4.84 39.62
N PHE A 694 -14.02 -4.06 40.58
CA PHE A 694 -13.21 -3.60 41.71
C PHE A 694 -13.48 -4.41 42.99
N GLU A 695 -12.57 -4.30 43.94
CA GLU A 695 -12.69 -4.97 45.24
C GLU A 695 -13.93 -4.53 46.04
N GLN A 696 -14.47 -3.37 45.72
CA GLN A 696 -15.67 -2.79 46.33
C GLN A 696 -16.61 -2.23 45.24
N PRO A 697 -17.91 -2.12 45.52
CA PRO A 697 -18.84 -1.44 44.63
C PRO A 697 -18.42 0.01 44.41
N VAL A 698 -18.56 0.52 43.16
CA VAL A 698 -18.11 1.84 42.78
C VAL A 698 -19.23 2.65 42.14
N ASP A 699 -19.13 3.99 42.29
CA ASP A 699 -20.01 4.93 41.60
C ASP A 699 -19.39 5.36 40.30
N LEU A 700 -20.12 5.15 39.18
CA LEU A 700 -19.66 5.55 37.84
C LEU A 700 -19.71 7.06 37.57
N GLU A 701 -20.34 7.84 38.44
CA GLU A 701 -20.31 9.29 38.36
C GLU A 701 -19.01 9.86 38.99
N ASP A 702 -18.25 9.05 39.70
CA ASP A 702 -16.97 9.44 40.29
C ASP A 702 -15.87 9.48 39.22
N MET A 703 -15.29 10.65 39.07
CA MET A 703 -14.21 10.89 38.13
C MET A 703 -12.97 10.06 38.38
N ASN A 704 -12.69 9.77 39.65
CA ASN A 704 -11.58 8.89 40.02
C ASN A 704 -11.82 7.46 39.51
N ILE A 705 -13.05 7.01 39.51
CA ILE A 705 -13.42 5.70 38.95
C ILE A 705 -13.30 5.70 37.44
N LEU A 706 -13.78 6.72 36.73
CA LEU A 706 -13.61 6.83 35.29
C LEU A 706 -12.13 6.82 34.90
N ARG A 707 -11.28 7.48 35.67
CA ARG A 707 -9.83 7.44 35.48
C ARG A 707 -9.26 6.03 35.70
N ASN A 708 -9.70 5.30 36.73
CA ASN A 708 -9.31 3.91 36.96
C ASN A 708 -9.68 2.99 35.79
N LEU A 709 -10.81 3.22 35.12
CA LEU A 709 -11.23 2.41 33.97
C LEU A 709 -10.30 2.54 32.77
N SER A 710 -9.57 3.65 32.64
CA SER A 710 -8.57 3.83 31.58
C SER A 710 -7.21 3.19 31.89
N GLU A 711 -6.99 2.68 33.11
CA GLU A 711 -5.77 1.93 33.39
C GLU A 711 -5.72 0.63 32.58
N VAL A 712 -4.54 0.26 32.08
CA VAL A 712 -4.34 -0.93 31.23
C VAL A 712 -4.90 -2.20 31.88
N SER A 713 -4.72 -2.34 33.22
CA SER A 713 -5.24 -3.49 33.97
C SER A 713 -6.77 -3.55 33.97
N ALA A 714 -7.45 -2.42 34.14
CA ALA A 714 -8.91 -2.37 34.12
C ALA A 714 -9.46 -2.60 32.71
N THR A 715 -8.92 -1.89 31.72
CA THR A 715 -9.27 -2.06 30.29
C THR A 715 -9.11 -3.52 29.87
N ARG A 716 -7.95 -4.13 30.14
CA ARG A 716 -7.68 -5.53 29.82
C ARG A 716 -8.67 -6.47 30.50
N THR A 717 -8.87 -6.32 31.81
CA THR A 717 -9.80 -7.17 32.56
C THR A 717 -11.22 -7.09 31.98
N ILE A 718 -11.71 -5.91 31.67
CA ILE A 718 -13.05 -5.73 31.08
C ILE A 718 -13.12 -6.43 29.72
N ILE A 719 -12.20 -6.12 28.81
CA ILE A 719 -12.25 -6.63 27.43
C ILE A 719 -12.08 -8.15 27.41
N GLU A 720 -11.07 -8.71 28.10
CA GLU A 720 -10.82 -10.16 28.10
C GLU A 720 -11.97 -10.94 28.74
N THR A 721 -12.48 -10.47 29.90
CA THR A 721 -13.58 -11.12 30.59
C THR A 721 -14.85 -11.16 29.74
N PHE A 722 -15.21 -10.03 29.11
CA PHE A 722 -16.39 -9.98 28.25
C PHE A 722 -16.20 -10.76 26.95
N LYS A 723 -15.04 -10.66 26.30
CA LYS A 723 -14.73 -11.48 25.11
C LYS A 723 -14.90 -12.97 25.41
N GLN A 724 -14.32 -13.43 26.53
CA GLN A 724 -14.42 -14.84 26.94
C GLN A 724 -15.86 -15.25 27.24
N ALA A 725 -16.60 -14.45 27.99
CA ALA A 725 -17.99 -14.74 28.35
C ALA A 725 -18.93 -14.70 27.12
N ILE A 726 -18.82 -13.69 26.28
CA ILE A 726 -19.62 -13.57 25.04
C ILE A 726 -19.32 -14.73 24.09
N ASN A 727 -18.05 -15.09 23.89
CA ASN A 727 -17.67 -16.23 23.06
C ASN A 727 -18.21 -17.55 23.65
N ALA A 728 -18.20 -17.71 24.99
CA ALA A 728 -18.73 -18.88 25.64
C ALA A 728 -20.23 -19.06 25.39
N LEU A 729 -20.98 -17.95 25.34
CA LEU A 729 -22.44 -17.96 25.16
C LEU A 729 -22.88 -17.99 23.69
N THR A 730 -22.12 -17.33 22.80
CA THR A 730 -22.54 -17.13 21.43
C THR A 730 -21.99 -18.18 20.49
N ILE A 731 -20.86 -18.84 20.83
CA ILE A 731 -20.29 -19.90 19.99
C ILE A 731 -20.91 -21.24 20.38
N VAL A 732 -21.65 -21.81 19.46
CA VAL A 732 -22.37 -23.09 19.64
C VAL A 732 -21.73 -24.14 18.72
N ASP A 733 -21.36 -25.28 19.30
CA ASP A 733 -21.04 -26.49 18.55
C ASP A 733 -22.35 -27.26 18.28
N ARG A 734 -22.74 -27.42 17.03
CA ARG A 734 -23.95 -28.12 16.61
C ARG A 734 -23.84 -29.65 16.75
N GLY A 735 -22.64 -30.16 17.01
CA GLY A 735 -22.39 -31.59 17.21
C GLY A 735 -22.52 -32.45 15.97
N THR A 736 -23.10 -31.96 14.89
CA THR A 736 -23.29 -32.67 13.62
C THR A 736 -22.91 -31.83 12.42
N THR A 737 -22.30 -32.46 11.43
CA THR A 737 -21.97 -31.86 10.16
C THR A 737 -22.61 -32.63 9.00
N LYS A 738 -22.82 -31.94 7.90
CA LYS A 738 -23.29 -32.55 6.64
C LYS A 738 -22.32 -32.19 5.53
N VAL A 739 -22.06 -33.14 4.62
CA VAL A 739 -21.32 -32.85 3.41
C VAL A 739 -22.19 -31.94 2.52
N ARG A 740 -21.69 -30.74 2.25
CA ARG A 740 -22.37 -29.77 1.38
C ARG A 740 -21.92 -29.92 -0.06
N ASP A 741 -20.63 -30.20 -0.26
CA ASP A 741 -19.99 -30.26 -1.56
C ASP A 741 -18.68 -31.05 -1.45
N ARG A 742 -18.01 -31.26 -2.57
CA ARG A 742 -16.70 -31.92 -2.64
C ARG A 742 -15.68 -31.00 -3.31
N ILE A 743 -14.53 -30.90 -2.74
CA ILE A 743 -13.39 -30.15 -3.25
C ILE A 743 -12.46 -31.10 -3.98
N LYS A 744 -12.17 -30.84 -5.26
CA LYS A 744 -11.11 -31.50 -6.01
C LYS A 744 -9.90 -30.58 -6.08
N ILE A 745 -8.76 -31.08 -5.63
CA ILE A 745 -7.52 -30.28 -5.66
C ILE A 745 -7.11 -29.95 -7.11
N SER A 746 -7.48 -30.78 -8.09
CA SER A 746 -7.29 -30.48 -9.52
C SER A 746 -8.04 -29.25 -10.04
N GLN A 747 -8.99 -28.71 -9.27
CA GLN A 747 -9.73 -27.48 -9.57
C GLN A 747 -9.03 -26.24 -9.03
N ALA A 748 -7.89 -26.41 -8.34
CA ALA A 748 -7.14 -25.28 -7.82
C ALA A 748 -6.70 -24.34 -8.94
N ARG A 749 -7.01 -23.06 -8.76
CA ARG A 749 -6.52 -22.01 -9.66
C ARG A 749 -5.04 -21.77 -9.40
N PRO A 750 -4.26 -21.36 -10.41
CA PRO A 750 -2.90 -20.90 -10.20
C PRO A 750 -2.87 -19.79 -9.15
N TYR A 751 -1.88 -19.82 -8.25
CA TYR A 751 -1.71 -18.80 -7.22
C TYR A 751 -0.23 -18.46 -7.05
N ALA A 752 0.03 -17.22 -6.69
CA ALA A 752 1.36 -16.72 -6.43
C ALA A 752 1.76 -16.93 -4.96
N VAL A 753 3.04 -17.23 -4.77
CA VAL A 753 3.68 -17.30 -3.44
C VAL A 753 5.00 -16.53 -3.48
N LYS A 754 5.49 -16.10 -2.32
CA LYS A 754 6.84 -15.54 -2.23
C LYS A 754 7.84 -16.57 -2.73
N ARG A 755 8.99 -16.09 -3.25
CA ARG A 755 10.03 -17.00 -3.66
C ARG A 755 10.65 -17.68 -2.45
N GLN A 756 10.56 -19.01 -2.43
CA GLN A 756 11.08 -19.84 -1.34
C GLN A 756 11.55 -21.19 -1.87
N ALA A 757 12.15 -22.01 -1.01
CA ALA A 757 12.57 -23.36 -1.36
C ALA A 757 11.38 -24.21 -1.77
N PHE A 758 11.57 -25.08 -2.75
CA PHE A 758 10.55 -26.00 -3.26
C PHE A 758 11.18 -27.29 -3.73
N ILE A 759 10.37 -28.33 -3.83
CA ILE A 759 10.74 -29.59 -4.46
C ILE A 759 9.88 -29.88 -5.69
N PRO A 760 10.46 -30.43 -6.78
CA PRO A 760 9.71 -30.96 -7.91
C PRO A 760 9.24 -32.39 -7.58
N ALA A 761 8.03 -32.53 -7.03
CA ALA A 761 7.52 -33.83 -6.61
C ALA A 761 6.76 -34.54 -7.73
N LYS A 762 6.82 -35.87 -7.74
CA LYS A 762 6.16 -36.76 -8.74
C LYS A 762 4.76 -37.16 -8.34
N LYS A 763 4.51 -37.29 -7.02
CA LYS A 763 3.24 -37.78 -6.47
C LYS A 763 2.28 -36.64 -6.09
N THR A 764 2.45 -35.47 -6.69
CA THR A 764 1.53 -34.35 -6.55
C THR A 764 1.04 -33.87 -7.90
N ILE A 765 -0.17 -33.33 -7.93
CA ILE A 765 -0.70 -32.70 -9.16
C ILE A 765 -0.06 -31.34 -9.45
N PHE A 766 0.59 -30.73 -8.46
CA PHE A 766 1.18 -29.40 -8.62
C PHE A 766 2.56 -29.45 -9.29
N ASN A 767 2.92 -28.36 -9.97
CA ASN A 767 4.21 -28.20 -10.62
C ASN A 767 5.37 -28.09 -9.62
N LYS A 768 5.11 -27.58 -8.41
CA LYS A 768 6.09 -27.38 -7.33
C LYS A 768 5.40 -27.62 -5.99
N VAL A 769 6.13 -28.13 -5.02
CA VAL A 769 5.70 -28.21 -3.62
C VAL A 769 6.60 -27.29 -2.81
N ILE A 770 6.02 -26.30 -2.18
CA ILE A 770 6.68 -25.33 -1.31
C ILE A 770 6.56 -25.76 0.15
N GLY A 771 7.48 -25.29 1.00
CA GLY A 771 7.40 -25.41 2.45
C GLY A 771 7.58 -24.05 3.10
N ASP A 772 6.76 -23.77 4.10
CA ASP A 772 6.94 -22.57 4.93
C ASP A 772 8.05 -22.78 5.98
N SER A 773 8.51 -24.02 6.12
CA SER A 773 9.64 -24.42 6.95
C SER A 773 10.45 -25.54 6.28
N ASP A 774 11.69 -25.77 6.75
CA ASP A 774 12.52 -26.89 6.30
C ASP A 774 11.88 -28.23 6.61
N LEU A 775 11.22 -28.36 7.77
CA LEU A 775 10.48 -29.57 8.14
C LEU A 775 9.41 -29.94 7.10
N GLU A 776 8.64 -28.96 6.63
CA GLU A 776 7.61 -29.21 5.61
C GLU A 776 8.21 -29.69 4.28
N LEU A 777 9.37 -29.14 3.87
CA LEU A 777 10.06 -29.60 2.67
C LEU A 777 10.61 -31.02 2.84
N GLU A 778 11.16 -31.34 4.02
CA GLU A 778 11.64 -32.69 4.36
C GLU A 778 10.48 -33.70 4.33
N VAL A 779 9.35 -33.34 4.94
CA VAL A 779 8.12 -34.19 4.93
C VAL A 779 7.58 -34.34 3.51
N ALA A 780 7.56 -33.26 2.71
CA ALA A 780 7.12 -33.36 1.31
C ALA A 780 8.03 -34.28 0.48
N GLY A 781 9.36 -34.20 0.68
CA GLY A 781 10.35 -35.10 0.05
C GLY A 781 10.16 -36.56 0.46
N PHE A 782 9.89 -36.80 1.74
CA PHE A 782 9.56 -38.12 2.26
C PHE A 782 8.27 -38.68 1.62
N LEU A 783 7.19 -37.88 1.58
CA LEU A 783 5.94 -38.29 0.97
C LEU A 783 6.11 -38.63 -0.50
N ASP A 784 6.89 -37.85 -1.26
CA ASP A 784 7.19 -38.18 -2.67
C ASP A 784 7.93 -39.51 -2.83
N GLY A 785 8.78 -39.86 -1.86
CA GLY A 785 9.55 -41.10 -1.83
C GLY A 785 8.81 -42.32 -1.29
N CYS A 786 7.70 -42.17 -0.52
CA CYS A 786 6.99 -43.26 0.11
C CYS A 786 6.37 -44.26 -0.91
N PRO A 787 6.68 -45.55 -0.85
CA PRO A 787 6.12 -46.53 -1.80
C PRO A 787 4.61 -46.79 -1.58
N ASP A 788 4.09 -46.53 -0.39
CA ASP A 788 2.77 -46.91 0.08
C ASP A 788 1.73 -45.77 0.11
N ILE A 789 1.98 -44.71 -0.64
CA ILE A 789 1.02 -43.63 -0.92
C ILE A 789 0.85 -43.44 -2.43
N LEU A 790 -0.34 -43.05 -2.83
CA LEU A 790 -0.66 -42.76 -4.25
C LEU A 790 -0.32 -41.29 -4.61
N ALA A 791 -0.73 -40.36 -3.77
CA ALA A 791 -0.56 -38.94 -4.01
C ALA A 791 -0.50 -38.12 -2.72
N PHE A 792 0.03 -36.90 -2.82
CA PHE A 792 -0.07 -35.91 -1.77
C PHE A 792 -0.17 -34.48 -2.34
N ALA A 793 -0.64 -33.55 -1.55
CA ALA A 793 -0.69 -32.14 -1.89
C ALA A 793 -0.35 -31.28 -0.65
N LYS A 794 0.46 -30.24 -0.82
CA LYS A 794 0.57 -29.19 0.18
C LYS A 794 -0.72 -28.36 0.15
N ASN A 795 -1.36 -28.25 1.30
CA ASN A 795 -2.56 -27.44 1.44
C ASN A 795 -2.15 -26.01 1.83
N SER A 796 -2.16 -25.13 0.86
CA SER A 796 -1.79 -23.74 1.05
C SER A 796 -3.01 -22.85 1.25
N ARG A 797 -2.88 -21.84 2.08
CA ARG A 797 -3.91 -20.83 2.31
C ARG A 797 -4.22 -20.01 1.04
N GLN A 798 -3.23 -19.79 0.17
CA GLN A 798 -3.40 -19.09 -1.11
C GLN A 798 -4.09 -19.95 -2.17
N MET A 799 -4.12 -21.28 -1.96
CA MET A 799 -4.78 -22.21 -2.86
C MET A 799 -6.31 -22.06 -2.79
N ASN A 800 -6.98 -22.00 -3.94
CA ASN A 800 -8.43 -21.96 -4.01
C ASN A 800 -8.93 -22.97 -5.06
N PRO A 801 -9.65 -24.05 -4.65
CA PRO A 801 -10.11 -24.35 -3.29
C PRO A 801 -9.02 -24.96 -2.39
N SER A 802 -9.04 -24.62 -1.10
CA SER A 802 -8.19 -25.21 -0.06
C SER A 802 -9.02 -25.82 1.06
N LEU A 803 -8.41 -26.75 1.81
CA LEU A 803 -9.01 -27.25 3.05
C LEU A 803 -8.73 -26.29 4.19
N PHE A 804 -9.78 -25.78 4.81
CA PHE A 804 -9.68 -25.09 6.09
C PHE A 804 -10.70 -25.65 7.08
N ILE A 805 -10.37 -25.60 8.35
CA ILE A 805 -11.18 -26.12 9.44
C ILE A 805 -11.37 -25.01 10.46
N GLU A 806 -12.62 -24.68 10.74
CA GLU A 806 -12.93 -23.70 11.77
C GLU A 806 -12.71 -24.30 13.16
N TYR A 807 -12.01 -23.59 14.03
CA TYR A 807 -11.76 -23.99 15.41
C TYR A 807 -11.93 -22.80 16.36
N ARG A 808 -12.11 -23.10 17.65
CA ARG A 808 -12.16 -22.12 18.71
C ARG A 808 -10.75 -21.93 19.26
N ASN A 809 -10.17 -20.74 19.07
CA ASN A 809 -8.82 -20.43 19.55
C ASN A 809 -8.76 -20.17 21.07
N SER A 810 -7.58 -19.82 21.59
CA SER A 810 -7.34 -19.61 23.03
C SER A 810 -8.10 -18.42 23.62
N ASP A 811 -8.39 -17.39 22.83
CA ASP A 811 -9.21 -16.24 23.23
C ASP A 811 -10.72 -16.51 23.12
N GLY A 812 -11.09 -17.70 22.67
CA GLY A 812 -12.47 -18.15 22.51
C GLY A 812 -13.13 -17.73 21.21
N SER A 813 -12.45 -17.04 20.28
CA SER A 813 -12.99 -16.68 18.97
C SER A 813 -12.90 -17.83 17.95
N ILE A 814 -13.64 -17.69 16.82
CA ILE A 814 -13.58 -18.65 15.72
C ILE A 814 -12.47 -18.25 14.78
N SER A 815 -11.54 -19.15 14.50
CA SER A 815 -10.44 -18.99 13.58
C SER A 815 -10.39 -20.12 12.55
N ASN A 816 -9.79 -19.86 11.39
CA ASN A 816 -9.56 -20.85 10.36
C ASN A 816 -8.18 -21.47 10.52
N TYR A 817 -8.14 -22.79 10.53
CA TYR A 817 -6.95 -23.61 10.57
C TYR A 817 -6.76 -24.29 9.21
N PHE A 818 -5.55 -24.25 8.66
CA PHE A 818 -5.16 -24.83 7.38
C PHE A 818 -4.13 -25.92 7.65
N PRO A 819 -4.51 -27.22 7.65
CA PRO A 819 -3.55 -28.32 7.79
C PRO A 819 -2.53 -28.32 6.65
N ASP A 820 -1.32 -28.82 6.90
CA ASP A 820 -0.19 -28.69 5.95
C ASP A 820 -0.31 -29.55 4.72
N PHE A 821 -0.61 -30.84 4.91
CA PHE A 821 -0.62 -31.79 3.80
C PHE A 821 -1.89 -32.65 3.75
N LEU A 822 -2.24 -32.98 2.51
CA LEU A 822 -3.27 -33.95 2.18
C LEU A 822 -2.56 -35.15 1.55
N VAL A 823 -2.78 -36.36 2.05
CA VAL A 823 -2.10 -37.57 1.58
C VAL A 823 -3.16 -38.64 1.19
N LYS A 824 -3.13 -39.05 -0.05
CA LYS A 824 -3.97 -40.13 -0.58
C LYS A 824 -3.20 -41.43 -0.51
N ARG A 825 -3.48 -42.28 0.47
CA ARG A 825 -2.86 -43.60 0.60
C ARG A 825 -3.47 -44.63 -0.35
N SER A 826 -4.79 -44.54 -0.50
CA SER A 826 -5.56 -45.36 -1.45
C SER A 826 -6.78 -44.60 -1.97
N ALA A 827 -7.55 -45.16 -2.88
CA ALA A 827 -8.80 -44.56 -3.34
C ALA A 827 -9.85 -44.41 -2.22
N LYS A 828 -9.68 -45.10 -1.10
CA LYS A 828 -10.60 -45.11 0.03
C LYS A 828 -9.99 -44.59 1.35
N GLU A 829 -8.74 -44.14 1.30
CA GLU A 829 -8.05 -43.69 2.51
C GLU A 829 -7.27 -42.39 2.24
N ILE A 830 -7.65 -41.32 2.93
CA ILE A 830 -7.05 -39.99 2.82
C ILE A 830 -6.62 -39.53 4.23
N TRP A 831 -5.40 -39.01 4.29
CA TRP A 831 -4.83 -38.48 5.50
C TRP A 831 -4.69 -36.95 5.43
N VAL A 832 -4.94 -36.29 6.53
CA VAL A 832 -4.67 -34.89 6.74
C VAL A 832 -3.52 -34.79 7.73
N VAL A 833 -2.42 -34.24 7.28
CA VAL A 833 -1.16 -34.20 8.05
C VAL A 833 -0.82 -32.78 8.42
N GLU A 834 -0.54 -32.59 9.70
CA GLU A 834 -0.03 -31.36 10.29
C GLU A 834 1.42 -31.54 10.69
N THR A 835 2.26 -30.55 10.42
CA THR A 835 3.66 -30.50 10.82
C THR A 835 3.90 -29.35 11.77
N LYS A 836 4.76 -29.53 12.80
CA LYS A 836 5.01 -28.49 13.78
C LYS A 836 6.44 -28.45 14.27
N GLY A 837 7.09 -27.28 14.12
CA GLY A 837 8.42 -27.03 14.66
C GLY A 837 8.36 -26.62 16.12
N ARG A 838 7.62 -25.55 16.46
CA ARG A 838 7.34 -25.10 17.82
C ARG A 838 5.85 -25.05 18.05
N GLU A 839 5.41 -25.62 19.18
CA GLU A 839 4.00 -25.63 19.56
C GLU A 839 3.57 -24.23 20.05
N ASP A 840 2.34 -23.85 19.69
CA ASP A 840 1.66 -22.66 20.21
C ASP A 840 0.47 -23.04 21.12
N LEU A 841 -0.14 -22.06 21.78
CA LEU A 841 -1.24 -22.27 22.72
C LEU A 841 -2.51 -22.85 22.05
N ASP A 842 -2.64 -22.70 20.75
CA ASP A 842 -3.80 -23.14 19.98
C ASP A 842 -3.61 -24.53 19.35
N ASP A 843 -2.40 -25.06 19.29
CA ASP A 843 -2.11 -26.35 18.64
C ASP A 843 -2.92 -27.53 19.21
N PRO A 844 -3.11 -27.67 20.54
CA PRO A 844 -3.98 -28.73 21.07
C PRO A 844 -5.44 -28.61 20.58
N ARG A 845 -5.93 -27.36 20.41
CA ARG A 845 -7.30 -27.09 19.93
C ARG A 845 -7.46 -27.37 18.44
N LYS A 846 -6.46 -26.97 17.65
CA LYS A 846 -6.38 -27.29 16.21
C LYS A 846 -6.38 -28.80 16.00
N TRP A 847 -5.54 -29.52 16.76
CA TRP A 847 -5.43 -30.98 16.69
C TRP A 847 -6.72 -31.68 17.08
N GLU A 848 -7.34 -31.31 18.18
CA GLU A 848 -8.62 -31.87 18.58
C GLU A 848 -9.71 -31.63 17.54
N ARG A 849 -9.73 -30.42 16.95
CA ARG A 849 -10.68 -30.08 15.91
C ARG A 849 -10.42 -30.82 14.61
N LEU A 850 -9.16 -31.06 14.26
CA LEU A 850 -8.79 -31.90 13.12
C LEU A 850 -9.28 -33.34 13.31
N LYS A 851 -9.11 -33.93 14.50
CA LYS A 851 -9.65 -35.27 14.81
C LYS A 851 -11.17 -35.33 14.67
N GLN A 852 -11.88 -34.32 15.13
CA GLN A 852 -13.32 -34.22 14.92
C GLN A 852 -13.69 -34.10 13.44
N TRP A 853 -12.94 -33.28 12.67
CA TRP A 853 -13.20 -33.08 11.25
C TRP A 853 -13.03 -34.41 10.47
N VAL A 854 -11.96 -35.18 10.70
CA VAL A 854 -11.76 -36.47 10.01
C VAL A 854 -12.84 -37.51 10.38
N ALA A 855 -13.34 -37.50 11.62
CA ALA A 855 -14.45 -38.33 12.05
C ALA A 855 -15.75 -37.96 11.31
N ASP A 856 -16.07 -36.65 11.29
CA ASP A 856 -17.24 -36.11 10.58
C ASP A 856 -17.16 -36.37 9.07
N ALA A 857 -15.98 -36.18 8.46
CA ALA A 857 -15.72 -36.42 7.05
C ALA A 857 -15.87 -37.90 6.69
N THR A 858 -15.39 -38.81 7.54
CA THR A 858 -15.53 -40.26 7.35
C THR A 858 -16.99 -40.66 7.46
N ALA A 859 -17.72 -40.18 8.48
CA ALA A 859 -19.14 -40.48 8.66
C ALA A 859 -20.02 -39.98 7.50
N GLY A 860 -19.66 -38.83 6.91
CA GLY A 860 -20.39 -38.21 5.81
C GLY A 860 -19.99 -38.70 4.40
N SER A 861 -19.03 -39.60 4.27
CA SER A 861 -18.48 -40.03 2.98
C SER A 861 -18.72 -41.49 2.72
N ASP A 862 -19.24 -41.82 1.54
CA ASP A 862 -19.55 -43.21 1.15
C ASP A 862 -18.27 -44.05 0.95
N GLY A 863 -17.84 -44.71 2.04
CA GLY A 863 -16.75 -45.69 2.02
C GLY A 863 -15.33 -45.10 1.89
N ILE A 864 -15.13 -43.78 2.10
CA ILE A 864 -13.82 -43.13 2.22
C ILE A 864 -13.52 -42.89 3.70
N THR A 865 -12.38 -43.32 4.16
CA THR A 865 -11.88 -43.11 5.52
C THR A 865 -10.91 -41.92 5.51
N TYR A 866 -11.18 -40.90 6.34
CA TYR A 866 -10.27 -39.79 6.60
C TYR A 866 -9.59 -40.04 7.92
N ARG A 867 -8.29 -39.74 7.97
CA ARG A 867 -7.46 -39.87 9.17
C ARG A 867 -6.60 -38.64 9.33
N ALA A 868 -6.10 -38.39 10.53
CA ALA A 868 -5.20 -37.27 10.86
C ALA A 868 -3.85 -37.81 11.32
N MET A 869 -2.78 -37.01 11.13
CA MET A 869 -1.45 -37.29 11.66
C MET A 869 -0.80 -35.97 12.07
N PHE A 870 -0.16 -35.96 13.24
CA PHE A 870 0.56 -34.79 13.76
C PHE A 870 2.06 -35.11 13.85
N ILE A 871 2.89 -34.41 13.10
CA ILE A 871 4.33 -34.61 13.02
C ILE A 871 5.05 -33.51 13.77
N ARG A 872 5.68 -33.84 14.90
CA ARG A 872 6.56 -32.92 15.62
C ARG A 872 7.97 -32.99 15.08
N GLU A 873 8.63 -31.83 14.92
CA GLU A 873 9.99 -31.75 14.37
C GLU A 873 11.00 -32.57 15.17
N GLU A 874 10.92 -32.52 16.52
CA GLU A 874 11.83 -33.29 17.37
C GLU A 874 11.72 -34.81 17.17
N GLU A 875 10.50 -35.31 16.99
CA GLU A 875 10.25 -36.75 16.75
C GLU A 875 10.66 -37.16 15.34
N TRP A 876 10.40 -36.27 14.37
CA TRP A 876 10.78 -36.42 12.97
C TRP A 876 12.29 -36.62 12.81
N ARG A 877 13.09 -35.73 13.40
CA ARG A 877 14.56 -35.75 13.28
C ARG A 877 15.23 -36.96 13.95
N ARG A 878 14.52 -37.66 14.84
CA ARG A 878 15.06 -38.83 15.55
C ARG A 878 14.87 -40.15 14.80
N ARG A 879 14.07 -40.19 13.73
CA ARG A 879 13.65 -41.44 13.08
C ARG A 879 13.78 -41.38 11.58
N PRO A 880 14.70 -42.15 10.95
CA PRO A 880 14.74 -42.29 9.51
C PRO A 880 13.58 -43.20 9.06
N LEU A 881 12.54 -42.60 8.50
CA LEU A 881 11.35 -43.31 8.00
C LEU A 881 11.47 -43.60 6.51
N LYS A 882 10.96 -44.76 6.07
CA LYS A 882 11.02 -45.22 4.67
C LYS A 882 9.65 -45.38 4.03
N SER A 883 8.59 -45.47 4.83
CA SER A 883 7.23 -45.67 4.35
C SER A 883 6.23 -44.85 5.18
N PHE A 884 5.08 -44.61 4.60
CA PHE A 884 4.00 -43.89 5.31
C PHE A 884 3.44 -44.73 6.48
N ALA A 885 3.44 -46.08 6.33
CA ALA A 885 3.08 -46.99 7.41
C ALA A 885 4.02 -46.87 8.63
N GLU A 886 5.32 -46.63 8.42
CA GLU A 886 6.24 -46.36 9.52
C GLU A 886 5.95 -45.00 10.20
N ALA A 887 5.54 -43.98 9.40
CA ALA A 887 5.11 -42.71 9.95
C ALA A 887 3.80 -42.86 10.77
N GLU A 888 2.81 -43.59 10.29
CA GLU A 888 1.58 -43.88 11.01
C GLU A 888 1.86 -44.56 12.37
N ALA A 889 2.85 -45.44 12.44
CA ALA A 889 3.24 -46.10 13.69
C ALA A 889 4.09 -45.22 14.63
N ALA A 890 4.69 -44.16 14.11
CA ALA A 890 5.64 -43.31 14.82
C ALA A 890 5.03 -42.02 15.39
N PHE A 891 3.98 -41.49 14.77
CA PHE A 891 3.41 -40.18 15.12
C PHE A 891 2.01 -40.30 15.67
N GLU A 892 1.53 -39.26 16.34
CA GLU A 892 0.18 -39.17 16.86
C GLU A 892 -0.84 -39.16 15.71
N THR A 893 -1.83 -40.07 15.77
CA THR A 893 -2.86 -40.22 14.75
C THR A 893 -4.28 -40.07 15.31
#